data_12338f67e8a2e18cd2eee63b02aec073
#
_entry.id   12338f67e8a2e18cd2eee63b02aec073
#
_cell.length_a   1.000
_cell.length_b   1.000
_cell.length_c   1.000
_cell.angle_alpha   90.00
_cell.angle_beta   90.00
_cell.angle_gamma   90.00
#
_symmetry.space_group_name_H-M   'P 1'
#
loop_
_entity.id
_entity.type
_entity.pdbx_description
1 polymer ?
#
loop_
_entity_poly.entity_id
_entity_poly.type
_entity_poly.pdbx_seq_one_letter_code
_entity_poly.pdbx_strand_id
1 'polypeptide(L)'
;MIFLDLPKQKNKLMTKKFLSIVMAGFFSFTAIADEGMWLPQLLQAMNESDMQAHGLQLTAEDLYSVNNSSMKDAIVSLGGFCTAEMISSEGLMLTNHHCAFGSIQEHSSVSNDYLKDGFWAMSRDEELPNEGLTASFLVSIEDVTARVVAELNDDMTEQERRAKIREISKTIVDEATEGTHYNARVKSFFGGNDFYIMKYETFKDVRLVGAPPSSIGKFGGDTDNWMWPRHTGDFALYRIYCAPDGTPAEYSVENVAYQPKHHLPIQLNGVENGDYTMIFGFPGSTDRYLTSYGVKEALDITNQTTVDIRDEKLAIMKVGMDANKRTKIQYAAKYAQTSNYWKYFIGQSKGLKSMKVYDKKVAIEDEFRAWVAEDDARVEKYGEALDLIESAYKTNQKIALNRTYLNEAVFMGSEIMYWSFKMNRAIASLPKEGKERNVAIRAIKKEAKEFYKDYNTSVDQELFASMLEMYYYNVPKTQHAPVFKKIENQLFGFKKLDFDWYAKNAFRRSVFSSREKFFTFLENPSTMKIERDPAYKTIMSIYNQYIEQISTQRAIVREELTKGNRLFIAGLREMNPDKTYYPDANSTMRATYGNVGDYNPGEAMHYDYFTTIDGIMQKEDATNEEFNVPERLKELYEVGDYGQYADKDGNLRINFIS
;
A
#
# COMPACT_ATOMS: atom_id res chain seq x y z
N MET A 1 -13.03 -73.53 -25.83
CA MET A 1 -14.19 -74.31 -26.32
C MET A 1 -14.96 -74.72 -25.08
N ILE A 2 -16.07 -74.05 -24.83
CA ILE A 2 -17.40 -74.54 -24.41
C ILE A 2 -18.19 -73.28 -24.01
N PHE A 3 -19.17 -72.93 -24.81
CA PHE A 3 -20.21 -71.97 -24.52
C PHE A 3 -21.20 -72.56 -23.52
N LEU A 4 -21.75 -71.76 -22.63
CA LEU A 4 -23.06 -72.02 -22.05
C LEU A 4 -23.83 -70.74 -21.90
N ASP A 5 -25.03 -70.76 -22.43
CA ASP A 5 -26.03 -69.72 -22.58
C ASP A 5 -26.64 -69.24 -21.26
N LEU A 6 -27.01 -67.99 -21.25
CA LEU A 6 -27.81 -67.30 -20.20
C LEU A 6 -29.28 -67.20 -20.64
N PRO A 7 -30.25 -67.29 -19.77
CA PRO A 7 -31.60 -66.81 -20.07
C PRO A 7 -31.83 -65.40 -19.59
N LYS A 8 -32.39 -64.56 -20.45
CA LYS A 8 -32.96 -63.25 -20.18
C LYS A 8 -34.15 -63.36 -19.23
N GLN A 9 -34.15 -62.57 -18.14
CA GLN A 9 -35.39 -62.15 -17.50
C GLN A 9 -35.35 -60.67 -17.11
N LYS A 10 -36.47 -59.99 -17.41
CA LYS A 10 -36.79 -58.58 -17.25
C LYS A 10 -36.88 -58.18 -15.78
N ASN A 11 -36.32 -57.03 -15.43
CA ASN A 11 -36.91 -56.16 -14.41
C ASN A 11 -36.62 -54.68 -14.71
N LYS A 12 -37.54 -54.08 -15.42
CA LYS A 12 -37.72 -52.64 -15.54
C LYS A 12 -38.55 -52.21 -14.32
N LEU A 13 -37.95 -51.82 -13.22
CA LEU A 13 -38.58 -50.91 -12.21
C LEU A 13 -37.67 -50.45 -11.08
N MET A 14 -36.35 -50.66 -11.10
CA MET A 14 -35.48 -50.22 -10.03
C MET A 14 -34.44 -49.15 -10.41
N THR A 15 -34.41 -48.73 -11.66
CA THR A 15 -33.40 -47.79 -12.17
C THR A 15 -33.78 -46.31 -12.05
N LYS A 16 -35.02 -45.97 -11.65
CA LYS A 16 -35.42 -44.56 -11.49
C LYS A 16 -35.29 -43.98 -10.08
N LYS A 17 -35.11 -44.81 -9.06
CA LYS A 17 -34.89 -44.32 -7.68
C LYS A 17 -33.43 -44.26 -7.26
N PHE A 18 -32.52 -44.90 -7.97
CA PHE A 18 -31.08 -44.84 -7.68
C PHE A 18 -30.38 -43.67 -8.39
N LEU A 19 -30.95 -43.15 -9.48
CA LEU A 19 -30.41 -42.03 -10.22
C LEU A 19 -30.76 -40.67 -9.57
N SER A 20 -31.75 -40.64 -8.67
CA SER A 20 -32.14 -39.43 -7.93
C SER A 20 -31.34 -39.25 -6.61
N ILE A 21 -30.62 -40.26 -6.15
CA ILE A 21 -29.81 -40.21 -4.92
C ILE A 21 -28.34 -39.94 -5.22
N VAL A 22 -27.86 -40.20 -6.43
CA VAL A 22 -26.47 -39.96 -6.85
C VAL A 22 -26.25 -38.52 -7.38
N MET A 23 -27.34 -37.79 -7.70
CA MET A 23 -27.25 -36.38 -8.15
C MET A 23 -27.32 -35.33 -7.01
N ALA A 24 -27.45 -35.79 -5.76
CA ALA A 24 -27.45 -34.89 -4.57
C ALA A 24 -26.12 -34.86 -3.79
N GLY A 25 -25.03 -35.37 -4.36
CA GLY A 25 -23.81 -35.63 -3.59
C GLY A 25 -22.50 -35.10 -4.19
N PHE A 26 -22.52 -34.15 -5.12
CA PHE A 26 -21.29 -33.47 -5.55
C PHE A 26 -21.58 -32.00 -5.88
N PHE A 27 -22.08 -31.22 -4.92
CA PHE A 27 -21.68 -29.85 -4.85
C PHE A 27 -20.37 -29.82 -4.07
N SER A 28 -19.27 -30.00 -4.76
CA SER A 28 -18.00 -29.48 -4.30
C SER A 28 -18.20 -27.98 -4.17
N PHE A 29 -18.40 -27.49 -2.96
CA PHE A 29 -18.19 -26.09 -2.66
C PHE A 29 -16.70 -25.84 -2.95
N THR A 30 -16.40 -25.44 -4.18
CA THR A 30 -15.20 -24.65 -4.38
C THR A 30 -15.45 -23.41 -3.55
N ALA A 31 -14.71 -23.23 -2.48
CA ALA A 31 -14.65 -21.97 -1.76
C ALA A 31 -14.22 -20.93 -2.80
N ILE A 32 -15.18 -20.24 -3.40
CA ILE A 32 -14.93 -19.04 -4.20
C ILE A 32 -14.80 -17.98 -3.13
N ALA A 33 -13.59 -17.47 -2.94
CA ALA A 33 -13.36 -16.33 -2.07
C ALA A 33 -14.27 -15.20 -2.56
N ASP A 34 -15.13 -14.69 -1.68
CA ASP A 34 -16.01 -13.60 -2.01
C ASP A 34 -15.19 -12.34 -2.28
N GLU A 35 -15.46 -11.71 -3.43
CA GLU A 35 -14.75 -10.50 -3.82
C GLU A 35 -15.47 -9.27 -3.24
N GLY A 36 -14.72 -8.32 -2.71
CA GLY A 36 -15.29 -7.02 -2.37
C GLY A 36 -14.38 -6.16 -1.50
N MET A 37 -14.38 -4.87 -1.81
CA MET A 37 -13.91 -3.79 -0.94
C MET A 37 -15.01 -2.73 -0.94
N TRP A 38 -16.05 -3.02 -0.16
CA TRP A 38 -17.33 -2.33 -0.19
C TRP A 38 -17.28 -0.97 0.50
N LEU A 39 -17.97 0.01 -0.02
CA LEU A 39 -18.16 1.28 0.66
C LEU A 39 -19.15 1.09 1.82
N PRO A 40 -18.78 1.43 3.07
CA PRO A 40 -19.60 1.13 4.24
C PRO A 40 -21.02 1.71 4.17
N GLN A 41 -21.19 2.89 3.59
CA GLN A 41 -22.51 3.53 3.42
C GLN A 41 -23.46 2.77 2.47
N LEU A 42 -22.93 1.89 1.63
CA LEU A 42 -23.73 1.13 0.64
C LEU A 42 -24.05 -0.29 1.12
N LEU A 43 -23.52 -0.72 2.27
CA LEU A 43 -23.69 -2.09 2.78
C LEU A 43 -25.16 -2.48 2.92
N GLN A 44 -26.00 -1.59 3.41
CA GLN A 44 -27.45 -1.85 3.57
C GLN A 44 -28.11 -2.22 2.24
N ALA A 45 -27.78 -1.49 1.17
CA ALA A 45 -28.40 -1.67 -0.13
C ALA A 45 -27.80 -2.83 -0.93
N MET A 46 -26.53 -3.17 -0.67
CA MET A 46 -25.76 -4.07 -1.55
C MET A 46 -25.41 -5.41 -0.93
N ASN A 47 -25.13 -5.46 0.37
CA ASN A 47 -24.45 -6.61 0.99
C ASN A 47 -25.08 -7.13 2.29
N GLU A 48 -25.90 -6.37 3.00
CA GLU A 48 -26.36 -6.72 4.35
C GLU A 48 -26.99 -8.13 4.41
N SER A 49 -27.86 -8.47 3.44
CA SER A 49 -28.50 -9.80 3.41
C SER A 49 -27.51 -10.94 3.16
N ASP A 50 -26.48 -10.69 2.34
CA ASP A 50 -25.42 -11.66 2.05
C ASP A 50 -24.50 -11.81 3.28
N MET A 51 -24.09 -10.71 3.90
CA MET A 51 -23.32 -10.72 5.15
C MET A 51 -24.04 -11.48 6.28
N GLN A 52 -25.37 -11.29 6.39
CA GLN A 52 -26.21 -12.02 7.36
C GLN A 52 -26.30 -13.52 7.03
N ALA A 53 -26.35 -13.89 5.75
CA ALA A 53 -26.31 -15.29 5.32
C ALA A 53 -24.96 -15.95 5.67
N HIS A 54 -23.86 -15.20 5.68
CA HIS A 54 -22.54 -15.63 6.14
C HIS A 54 -22.39 -15.64 7.67
N GLY A 55 -23.34 -15.08 8.43
CA GLY A 55 -23.33 -15.13 9.89
C GLY A 55 -23.24 -13.78 10.62
N LEU A 56 -23.28 -12.65 9.89
CA LEU A 56 -23.34 -11.34 10.51
C LEU A 56 -24.60 -11.20 11.39
N GLN A 57 -24.42 -10.81 12.64
CA GLN A 57 -25.52 -10.57 13.60
C GLN A 57 -25.83 -9.07 13.79
N LEU A 58 -25.02 -8.20 13.20
CA LEU A 58 -25.18 -6.75 13.22
C LEU A 58 -26.00 -6.29 12.02
N THR A 59 -26.55 -5.08 12.13
CA THR A 59 -27.20 -4.40 11.01
C THR A 59 -26.20 -3.50 10.27
N ALA A 60 -26.54 -3.08 9.05
CA ALA A 60 -25.73 -2.09 8.34
C ALA A 60 -25.62 -0.75 9.08
N GLU A 61 -26.64 -0.36 9.88
CA GLU A 61 -26.63 0.82 10.75
C GLU A 61 -25.61 0.69 11.89
N ASP A 62 -25.44 -0.52 12.47
CA ASP A 62 -24.42 -0.80 13.48
C ASP A 62 -23.00 -0.72 12.90
N LEU A 63 -22.86 -1.01 11.62
CA LEU A 63 -21.57 -0.94 10.91
C LEU A 63 -21.22 0.49 10.49
N TYR A 64 -22.19 1.21 9.93
CA TYR A 64 -22.03 2.56 9.45
C TYR A 64 -23.28 3.41 9.72
N SER A 65 -23.15 4.39 10.60
CA SER A 65 -24.15 5.43 10.83
C SER A 65 -23.49 6.81 10.88
N VAL A 66 -24.20 7.82 10.40
CA VAL A 66 -23.83 9.23 10.56
C VAL A 66 -24.48 9.82 11.81
N ASN A 67 -25.64 9.31 12.18
CA ASN A 67 -26.47 9.86 13.26
C ASN A 67 -26.20 9.20 14.63
N ASN A 68 -25.80 7.93 14.61
CA ASN A 68 -25.54 7.13 15.80
C ASN A 68 -24.09 6.67 15.85
N SER A 69 -23.63 6.30 17.06
CA SER A 69 -22.34 5.59 17.19
C SER A 69 -22.43 4.24 16.46
N SER A 70 -21.41 3.94 15.67
CA SER A 70 -21.33 2.71 14.89
C SER A 70 -19.89 2.20 14.80
N MET A 71 -19.69 1.02 14.26
CA MET A 71 -18.35 0.40 14.13
C MET A 71 -17.34 1.32 13.44
N LYS A 72 -17.74 2.11 12.42
CA LYS A 72 -16.84 3.05 11.73
C LYS A 72 -16.15 4.03 12.69
N ASP A 73 -16.78 4.36 13.82
CA ASP A 73 -16.23 5.31 14.80
C ASP A 73 -15.12 4.72 15.67
N ALA A 74 -14.89 3.40 15.56
CA ALA A 74 -13.74 2.73 16.15
C ALA A 74 -12.56 2.59 15.16
N ILE A 75 -12.77 2.82 13.86
CA ILE A 75 -11.76 2.57 12.82
C ILE A 75 -11.01 3.85 12.48
N VAL A 76 -9.69 3.77 12.54
CA VAL A 76 -8.77 4.91 12.42
C VAL A 76 -7.93 4.80 11.17
N SER A 77 -7.87 5.87 10.38
CA SER A 77 -6.81 6.05 9.38
C SER A 77 -5.57 6.61 10.07
N LEU A 78 -4.57 5.76 10.30
CA LEU A 78 -3.33 6.09 10.97
C LEU A 78 -2.31 6.65 9.97
N GLY A 79 -1.95 7.91 10.14
CA GLY A 79 -0.99 8.61 9.26
C GLY A 79 -1.43 8.71 7.80
N GLY A 80 -2.63 8.22 7.43
CA GLY A 80 -3.10 8.13 6.04
C GLY A 80 -2.47 6.99 5.24
N PHE A 81 -1.70 6.09 5.87
CA PHE A 81 -1.02 4.96 5.24
C PHE A 81 -1.35 3.60 5.88
N CYS A 82 -1.90 3.58 7.08
CA CYS A 82 -2.32 2.36 7.78
C CYS A 82 -3.73 2.49 8.36
N THR A 83 -4.26 1.37 8.83
CA THR A 83 -5.48 1.29 9.63
C THR A 83 -5.12 0.94 11.07
N ALA A 84 -5.85 1.51 12.02
CA ALA A 84 -5.85 1.11 13.42
C ALA A 84 -7.30 1.06 13.94
N GLU A 85 -7.51 0.41 15.06
CA GLU A 85 -8.81 0.33 15.71
C GLU A 85 -8.74 0.70 17.18
N MET A 86 -9.77 1.44 17.65
CA MET A 86 -9.93 1.77 19.06
C MET A 86 -10.33 0.53 19.84
N ILE A 87 -9.57 0.21 20.89
CA ILE A 87 -9.79 -0.97 21.75
C ILE A 87 -10.08 -0.61 23.19
N SER A 88 -10.19 0.68 23.52
CA SER A 88 -10.59 1.13 24.85
C SER A 88 -11.32 2.46 24.80
N SER A 89 -12.05 2.75 25.89
CA SER A 89 -12.71 4.04 26.11
C SER A 89 -11.75 5.20 26.43
N GLU A 90 -10.44 4.93 26.51
CA GLU A 90 -9.39 5.90 26.89
C GLU A 90 -8.34 6.06 25.79
N GLY A 91 -8.75 6.06 24.55
CA GLY A 91 -7.92 6.41 23.40
C GLY A 91 -6.88 5.37 23.00
N LEU A 92 -6.85 4.17 23.64
CA LEU A 92 -5.92 3.11 23.24
C LEU A 92 -6.37 2.48 21.93
N MET A 93 -5.46 2.39 20.97
CA MET A 93 -5.71 1.77 19.67
C MET A 93 -4.67 0.69 19.36
N LEU A 94 -5.11 -0.31 18.60
CA LEU A 94 -4.30 -1.42 18.10
C LEU A 94 -4.04 -1.21 16.61
N THR A 95 -2.84 -1.57 16.16
CA THR A 95 -2.45 -1.59 14.74
C THR A 95 -1.37 -2.63 14.51
N ASN A 96 -0.86 -2.76 13.29
CA ASN A 96 0.22 -3.66 12.97
C ASN A 96 1.59 -3.13 13.41
N HIS A 97 2.50 -4.03 13.76
CA HIS A 97 3.90 -3.71 14.06
C HIS A 97 4.58 -3.03 12.86
N HIS A 98 4.33 -3.52 11.64
CA HIS A 98 4.91 -2.90 10.45
C HIS A 98 4.41 -1.47 10.21
N CYS A 99 3.21 -1.11 10.66
CA CYS A 99 2.71 0.27 10.64
C CYS A 99 3.44 1.15 11.65
N ALA A 100 3.80 0.59 12.81
CA ALA A 100 4.54 1.28 13.86
C ALA A 100 6.06 1.30 13.64
N PHE A 101 6.58 0.55 12.67
CA PHE A 101 8.01 0.31 12.50
C PHE A 101 8.83 1.59 12.38
N GLY A 102 8.31 2.60 11.67
CA GLY A 102 8.94 3.92 11.57
C GLY A 102 9.02 4.65 12.92
N SER A 103 7.93 4.63 13.70
CA SER A 103 7.90 5.23 15.05
C SER A 103 8.86 4.51 16.01
N ILE A 104 8.87 3.17 15.99
CA ILE A 104 9.79 2.37 16.81
C ILE A 104 11.24 2.71 16.45
N GLN A 105 11.57 2.82 15.17
CA GLN A 105 12.88 3.20 14.68
C GLN A 105 13.25 4.62 15.12
N GLU A 106 12.30 5.57 15.03
CA GLU A 106 12.53 6.97 15.40
C GLU A 106 12.95 7.12 16.86
N HIS A 107 12.35 6.35 17.75
CA HIS A 107 12.67 6.31 19.17
C HIS A 107 13.86 5.41 19.52
N SER A 108 14.34 4.61 18.57
CA SER A 108 15.48 3.69 18.78
C SER A 108 16.83 4.40 18.69
N SER A 109 17.77 3.90 19.46
CA SER A 109 19.19 4.29 19.42
C SER A 109 20.08 3.08 19.68
N VAL A 110 21.40 3.23 19.57
CA VAL A 110 22.33 2.13 19.89
C VAL A 110 22.27 1.72 21.35
N SER A 111 21.90 2.64 22.26
CA SER A 111 21.74 2.40 23.70
C SER A 111 20.34 1.92 24.09
N ASN A 112 19.32 2.27 23.31
CA ASN A 112 17.91 1.92 23.54
C ASN A 112 17.34 1.40 22.22
N ASP A 113 17.53 0.13 21.95
CA ASP A 113 17.20 -0.50 20.67
C ASP A 113 15.80 -1.12 20.73
N TYR A 114 14.76 -0.27 20.65
CA TYR A 114 13.37 -0.70 20.71
C TYR A 114 12.95 -1.61 19.54
N LEU A 115 13.66 -1.56 18.41
CA LEU A 115 13.46 -2.53 17.34
C LEU A 115 13.84 -3.94 17.78
N LYS A 116 14.94 -4.07 18.55
CA LYS A 116 15.44 -5.35 19.03
C LYS A 116 14.75 -5.82 20.31
N ASP A 117 14.55 -4.91 21.26
CA ASP A 117 14.17 -5.24 22.63
C ASP A 117 12.66 -5.07 22.89
N GLY A 118 11.94 -4.45 21.94
CA GLY A 118 10.56 -4.00 22.12
C GLY A 118 10.46 -2.73 22.98
N PHE A 119 9.24 -2.21 23.10
CA PHE A 119 8.91 -1.06 23.95
C PHE A 119 7.55 -1.26 24.61
N TRP A 120 7.45 -0.97 25.90
CA TRP A 120 6.20 -1.00 26.67
C TRP A 120 6.21 0.13 27.67
N ALA A 121 5.31 1.11 27.50
CA ALA A 121 5.06 2.17 28.48
C ALA A 121 4.32 1.57 29.68
N MET A 122 4.88 1.70 30.88
CA MET A 122 4.26 1.21 32.12
C MET A 122 3.36 2.26 32.77
N SER A 123 3.45 3.51 32.27
CA SER A 123 2.59 4.61 32.66
C SER A 123 2.34 5.54 31.46
N ARG A 124 1.35 6.43 31.57
CA ARG A 124 1.06 7.41 30.49
C ARG A 124 2.21 8.42 30.25
N ASP A 125 2.98 8.70 31.26
CA ASP A 125 4.13 9.60 31.16
C ASP A 125 5.29 9.00 30.37
N GLU A 126 5.32 7.68 30.22
CA GLU A 126 6.32 6.96 29.41
C GLU A 126 5.90 6.80 27.94
N GLU A 127 4.64 7.10 27.59
CA GLU A 127 4.16 6.99 26.22
C GLU A 127 4.87 7.99 25.31
N LEU A 128 5.42 7.51 24.18
CA LEU A 128 6.32 8.28 23.33
C LEU A 128 5.55 9.05 22.24
N PRO A 129 5.62 10.38 22.21
CA PRO A 129 4.93 11.19 21.20
C PRO A 129 5.57 11.02 19.82
N ASN A 130 4.74 10.93 18.77
CA ASN A 130 5.18 10.77 17.40
C ASN A 130 4.83 12.01 16.59
N GLU A 131 5.82 12.87 16.36
CA GLU A 131 5.61 14.12 15.64
C GLU A 131 5.17 13.88 14.18
N GLY A 132 4.05 14.48 13.78
CA GLY A 132 3.50 14.36 12.42
C GLY A 132 2.64 13.12 12.18
N LEU A 133 2.57 12.17 13.13
CA LEU A 133 1.63 11.06 13.03
C LEU A 133 0.23 11.55 13.38
N THR A 134 -0.75 11.18 12.57
CA THR A 134 -2.15 11.59 12.74
C THR A 134 -3.08 10.40 12.86
N ALA A 135 -4.17 10.57 13.59
CA ALA A 135 -5.26 9.60 13.70
C ALA A 135 -6.55 10.26 13.19
N SER A 136 -7.11 9.75 12.08
CA SER A 136 -8.30 10.33 11.44
C SER A 136 -9.48 9.38 11.49
N PHE A 137 -10.61 9.86 12.00
CA PHE A 137 -11.89 9.14 12.03
C PHE A 137 -12.79 9.62 10.91
N LEU A 138 -13.45 8.68 10.24
CA LEU A 138 -14.44 8.99 9.23
C LEU A 138 -15.74 9.48 9.89
N VAL A 139 -16.12 10.73 9.61
CA VAL A 139 -17.36 11.35 10.10
C VAL A 139 -18.53 10.96 9.18
N SER A 140 -18.43 11.25 7.88
CA SER A 140 -19.46 10.91 6.89
C SER A 140 -18.88 10.66 5.51
N ILE A 141 -19.66 9.90 4.71
CA ILE A 141 -19.51 9.75 3.27
C ILE A 141 -20.81 10.21 2.63
N GLU A 142 -20.75 11.10 1.63
CA GLU A 142 -21.93 11.60 0.93
C GLU A 142 -21.69 11.52 -0.59
N ASP A 143 -22.71 11.09 -1.34
CA ASP A 143 -22.67 11.06 -2.80
C ASP A 143 -22.83 12.49 -3.35
N VAL A 144 -21.85 12.94 -4.13
CA VAL A 144 -21.85 14.23 -4.79
C VAL A 144 -21.74 14.10 -6.32
N THR A 145 -21.96 12.88 -6.83
CA THR A 145 -21.83 12.55 -8.25
C THR A 145 -22.68 13.46 -9.13
N ALA A 146 -23.96 13.58 -8.82
CA ALA A 146 -24.87 14.43 -9.60
C ALA A 146 -24.42 15.89 -9.65
N ARG A 147 -23.90 16.41 -8.54
CA ARG A 147 -23.40 17.77 -8.42
C ARG A 147 -22.13 17.99 -9.25
N VAL A 148 -21.23 17.01 -9.28
CA VAL A 148 -19.99 17.07 -10.07
C VAL A 148 -20.29 16.92 -11.56
N VAL A 149 -21.11 15.92 -11.93
CA VAL A 149 -21.40 15.59 -13.33
C VAL A 149 -22.20 16.69 -14.03
N ALA A 150 -23.09 17.39 -13.32
CA ALA A 150 -23.88 18.49 -13.87
C ALA A 150 -23.05 19.64 -14.49
N GLU A 151 -21.80 19.78 -14.06
CA GLU A 151 -20.88 20.82 -14.53
C GLU A 151 -19.89 20.31 -15.60
N LEU A 152 -20.04 19.06 -16.04
CA LEU A 152 -19.19 18.40 -17.03
C LEU A 152 -19.98 18.21 -18.33
N ASN A 153 -19.28 18.23 -19.48
CA ASN A 153 -19.86 17.89 -20.77
C ASN A 153 -18.87 17.03 -21.59
N ASP A 154 -19.40 16.45 -22.67
CA ASP A 154 -18.63 15.49 -23.49
C ASP A 154 -17.64 16.18 -24.44
N ASP A 155 -17.77 17.51 -24.68
CA ASP A 155 -16.83 18.26 -25.50
C ASP A 155 -15.53 18.62 -24.76
N MET A 156 -15.49 18.44 -23.43
CA MET A 156 -14.29 18.66 -22.62
C MET A 156 -13.22 17.62 -22.89
N THR A 157 -11.98 18.08 -23.12
CA THR A 157 -10.81 17.21 -23.01
C THR A 157 -10.70 16.66 -21.58
N GLU A 158 -10.05 15.52 -21.39
CA GLU A 158 -9.83 14.97 -20.05
C GLU A 158 -8.98 15.92 -19.17
N GLN A 159 -8.17 16.78 -19.77
CA GLN A 159 -7.44 17.81 -19.03
C GLN A 159 -8.40 18.88 -18.47
N GLU A 160 -9.32 19.39 -19.30
CA GLU A 160 -10.35 20.35 -18.90
C GLU A 160 -11.31 19.75 -17.88
N ARG A 161 -11.76 18.51 -18.13
CA ARG A 161 -12.61 17.74 -17.21
C ARG A 161 -11.96 17.62 -15.82
N ARG A 162 -10.68 17.24 -15.75
CA ARG A 162 -9.93 17.17 -14.47
C ARG A 162 -9.79 18.53 -13.80
N ALA A 163 -9.60 19.60 -14.57
CA ALA A 163 -9.52 20.96 -14.00
C ALA A 163 -10.86 21.37 -13.39
N LYS A 164 -11.95 21.12 -14.10
CA LYS A 164 -13.30 21.44 -13.65
C LYS A 164 -13.71 20.63 -12.41
N ILE A 165 -13.42 19.31 -12.41
CA ILE A 165 -13.62 18.45 -11.23
C ILE A 165 -12.88 18.99 -10.00
N ARG A 166 -11.64 19.46 -10.15
CA ARG A 166 -10.89 20.04 -9.01
C ARG A 166 -11.53 21.33 -8.49
N GLU A 167 -12.01 22.18 -9.39
CA GLU A 167 -12.70 23.42 -9.03
C GLU A 167 -13.97 23.13 -8.22
N ILE A 168 -14.83 22.26 -8.75
CA ILE A 168 -16.09 21.87 -8.10
C ILE A 168 -15.82 21.16 -6.77
N SER A 169 -14.84 20.23 -6.76
CA SER A 169 -14.45 19.52 -5.55
C SER A 169 -13.98 20.47 -4.44
N LYS A 170 -13.25 21.52 -4.82
CA LYS A 170 -12.82 22.55 -3.85
C LYS A 170 -14.02 23.26 -3.25
N THR A 171 -14.98 23.70 -4.07
CA THR A 171 -16.21 24.35 -3.61
C THR A 171 -17.01 23.43 -2.65
N ILE A 172 -17.18 22.16 -3.02
CA ILE A 172 -17.87 21.16 -2.19
C ILE A 172 -17.17 20.98 -0.83
N VAL A 173 -15.83 20.91 -0.84
CA VAL A 173 -15.04 20.76 0.39
C VAL A 173 -15.15 22.02 1.27
N ASP A 174 -14.98 23.20 0.69
CA ASP A 174 -15.06 24.48 1.41
C ASP A 174 -16.43 24.63 2.12
N GLU A 175 -17.54 24.34 1.42
CA GLU A 175 -18.90 24.36 1.99
C GLU A 175 -19.09 23.32 3.11
N ALA A 176 -18.57 22.10 2.90
CA ALA A 176 -18.74 21.00 3.84
C ALA A 176 -17.92 21.16 5.13
N THR A 177 -16.89 22.01 5.13
CA THR A 177 -15.99 22.23 6.27
C THR A 177 -16.13 23.61 6.90
N GLU A 178 -16.96 24.50 6.33
CA GLU A 178 -17.16 25.85 6.85
C GLU A 178 -17.62 25.83 8.32
N GLY A 179 -16.92 26.59 9.15
CA GLY A 179 -17.22 26.68 10.60
C GLY A 179 -16.95 25.43 11.42
N THR A 180 -16.25 24.43 10.87
CA THR A 180 -15.90 23.18 11.55
C THR A 180 -14.39 23.00 11.66
N HIS A 181 -13.96 22.05 12.50
CA HIS A 181 -12.56 21.59 12.57
C HIS A 181 -12.29 20.36 11.70
N TYR A 182 -13.30 19.92 10.90
CA TYR A 182 -13.19 18.74 10.06
C TYR A 182 -12.33 18.98 8.83
N ASN A 183 -11.71 17.90 8.35
CA ASN A 183 -11.09 17.86 7.02
C ASN A 183 -12.02 17.10 6.08
N ALA A 184 -12.09 17.51 4.81
CA ALA A 184 -12.87 16.79 3.83
C ALA A 184 -12.11 16.61 2.50
N ARG A 185 -12.50 15.59 1.75
CA ARG A 185 -11.95 15.30 0.42
C ARG A 185 -13.05 14.76 -0.48
N VAL A 186 -13.13 15.26 -1.70
CA VAL A 186 -13.89 14.61 -2.76
C VAL A 186 -12.99 13.58 -3.44
N LYS A 187 -13.46 12.36 -3.54
CA LYS A 187 -12.77 11.24 -4.20
C LYS A 187 -13.60 10.75 -5.37
N SER A 188 -12.91 10.40 -6.47
CA SER A 188 -13.54 9.75 -7.62
C SER A 188 -13.46 8.23 -7.49
N PHE A 189 -14.48 7.57 -8.03
CA PHE A 189 -14.64 6.12 -8.04
C PHE A 189 -15.00 5.66 -9.47
N PHE A 190 -14.82 4.36 -9.74
CA PHE A 190 -15.15 3.75 -11.02
C PHE A 190 -14.57 4.52 -12.24
N GLY A 191 -13.29 4.86 -12.15
CA GLY A 191 -12.62 5.58 -13.24
C GLY A 191 -13.07 7.03 -13.44
N GLY A 192 -13.77 7.65 -12.49
CA GLY A 192 -14.29 9.01 -12.56
C GLY A 192 -15.76 9.08 -13.00
N ASN A 193 -16.50 8.00 -12.81
CA ASN A 193 -17.95 7.97 -13.03
C ASN A 193 -18.75 8.37 -11.79
N ASP A 194 -18.25 8.07 -10.58
CA ASP A 194 -18.91 8.40 -9.33
C ASP A 194 -17.98 9.26 -8.44
N PHE A 195 -18.58 10.12 -7.61
CA PHE A 195 -17.85 11.05 -6.73
C PHE A 195 -18.49 11.07 -5.34
N TYR A 196 -17.65 10.94 -4.31
CA TYR A 196 -18.09 11.01 -2.91
C TYR A 196 -17.24 12.02 -2.16
N ILE A 197 -17.88 12.83 -1.30
CA ILE A 197 -17.18 13.62 -0.29
C ILE A 197 -17.07 12.80 0.99
N MET A 198 -15.88 12.81 1.58
CA MET A 198 -15.58 12.16 2.85
C MET A 198 -15.08 13.19 3.84
N LYS A 199 -15.73 13.27 5.00
CA LYS A 199 -15.35 14.15 6.11
C LYS A 199 -14.60 13.36 7.17
N TYR A 200 -13.56 13.95 7.74
CA TYR A 200 -12.72 13.34 8.76
C TYR A 200 -12.50 14.28 9.92
N GLU A 201 -12.46 13.72 11.13
CA GLU A 201 -11.90 14.36 12.32
C GLU A 201 -10.49 13.83 12.53
N THR A 202 -9.50 14.73 12.71
CA THR A 202 -8.08 14.34 12.69
C THR A 202 -7.36 14.83 13.93
N PHE A 203 -6.88 13.90 14.74
CA PHE A 203 -6.06 14.11 15.93
C PHE A 203 -4.58 14.05 15.58
N LYS A 204 -3.75 14.85 16.27
CA LYS A 204 -2.34 15.02 15.96
C LYS A 204 -1.38 14.66 17.12
N ASP A 205 -1.89 14.43 18.31
CA ASP A 205 -1.13 13.89 19.43
C ASP A 205 -1.38 12.39 19.52
N VAL A 206 -0.49 11.61 18.88
CA VAL A 206 -0.53 10.15 18.83
C VAL A 206 0.75 9.62 19.44
N ARG A 207 0.65 8.83 20.52
CA ARG A 207 1.80 8.34 21.28
C ARG A 207 1.92 6.82 21.19
N LEU A 208 3.16 6.35 21.02
CA LEU A 208 3.47 4.90 21.04
C LEU A 208 3.37 4.40 22.49
N VAL A 209 2.55 3.39 22.71
CA VAL A 209 2.31 2.75 24.00
C VAL A 209 3.07 1.45 24.13
N GLY A 210 3.10 0.66 23.06
CA GLY A 210 3.80 -0.61 23.09
C GLY A 210 3.98 -1.24 21.73
N ALA A 211 5.08 -1.97 21.61
CA ALA A 211 5.37 -2.82 20.46
C ALA A 211 6.29 -3.96 20.88
N PRO A 212 6.04 -5.20 20.42
CA PRO A 212 6.95 -6.30 20.67
C PRO A 212 8.29 -6.09 19.95
N PRO A 213 9.35 -6.80 20.33
CA PRO A 213 10.59 -6.82 19.56
C PRO A 213 10.35 -7.32 18.13
N SER A 214 11.17 -6.89 17.17
CA SER A 214 11.06 -7.30 15.77
C SER A 214 11.11 -8.82 15.58
N SER A 215 11.77 -9.55 16.46
CA SER A 215 11.78 -11.02 16.50
C SER A 215 10.41 -11.66 16.80
N ILE A 216 9.42 -10.86 17.22
CA ILE A 216 8.01 -11.25 17.32
C ILE A 216 7.20 -10.49 16.26
N GLY A 217 7.28 -9.15 16.24
CA GLY A 217 6.49 -8.28 15.39
C GLY A 217 6.79 -8.42 13.89
N LYS A 218 7.95 -8.98 13.55
CA LYS A 218 8.39 -9.28 12.18
C LYS A 218 8.96 -10.71 12.05
N PHE A 219 8.50 -11.66 12.87
CA PHE A 219 8.94 -13.06 12.76
C PHE A 219 8.64 -13.62 11.36
N GLY A 220 9.61 -14.34 10.79
CA GLY A 220 9.58 -14.81 9.41
C GLY A 220 10.00 -13.75 8.38
N GLY A 221 10.21 -12.50 8.79
CA GLY A 221 10.81 -11.43 8.02
C GLY A 221 10.26 -11.30 6.60
N ASP A 222 11.16 -11.20 5.63
CA ASP A 222 10.79 -11.16 4.22
C ASP A 222 10.48 -12.57 3.67
N THR A 223 11.02 -13.63 4.27
CA THR A 223 10.79 -15.03 3.84
C THR A 223 9.33 -15.42 3.91
N ASP A 224 8.64 -15.13 5.03
CA ASP A 224 7.22 -15.45 5.22
C ASP A 224 6.27 -14.33 4.78
N ASN A 225 6.78 -13.17 4.33
CA ASN A 225 5.93 -12.08 3.89
C ASN A 225 5.13 -12.48 2.65
N TRP A 226 3.81 -12.16 2.63
CA TRP A 226 2.84 -12.57 1.61
C TRP A 226 2.70 -14.10 1.47
N MET A 227 3.00 -14.85 2.55
CA MET A 227 2.94 -16.30 2.57
C MET A 227 2.02 -16.81 3.68
N TRP A 228 1.49 -18.02 3.49
CA TRP A 228 0.86 -18.85 4.51
C TRP A 228 1.54 -20.22 4.52
N PRO A 229 1.76 -20.88 5.64
CA PRO A 229 1.42 -20.54 7.03
C PRO A 229 2.25 -19.39 7.60
N ARG A 230 1.61 -18.49 8.36
CA ARG A 230 2.22 -17.31 8.95
C ARG A 230 2.26 -17.40 10.48
N HIS A 231 3.35 -16.86 11.10
CA HIS A 231 3.57 -16.97 12.54
C HIS A 231 4.03 -15.63 13.14
N THR A 232 3.68 -14.53 12.51
CA THR A 232 4.12 -13.19 12.89
C THR A 232 3.17 -12.59 13.92
N GLY A 233 3.69 -12.12 15.05
CA GLY A 233 2.95 -11.31 16.02
C GLY A 233 2.95 -9.83 15.62
N ASP A 234 2.34 -9.51 14.48
CA ASP A 234 2.38 -8.19 13.83
C ASP A 234 1.40 -7.21 14.45
N PHE A 235 1.70 -6.74 15.67
CA PHE A 235 0.85 -5.77 16.38
C PHE A 235 1.66 -4.67 17.07
N ALA A 236 1.05 -3.51 17.27
CA ALA A 236 1.55 -2.41 18.08
C ALA A 236 0.39 -1.59 18.67
N LEU A 237 0.66 -0.89 19.76
CA LEU A 237 -0.31 -0.09 20.49
C LEU A 237 0.08 1.38 20.45
N TYR A 238 -0.90 2.23 20.19
CA TYR A 238 -0.81 3.68 20.32
C TYR A 238 -1.93 4.21 21.18
N ARG A 239 -1.81 5.46 21.64
CA ARG A 239 -2.89 6.20 22.27
C ARG A 239 -3.07 7.56 21.63
N ILE A 240 -4.32 7.95 21.44
CA ILE A 240 -4.72 9.27 20.97
C ILE A 240 -4.94 10.17 22.15
N TYR A 241 -4.41 11.39 22.05
CA TYR A 241 -4.62 12.49 23.01
C TYR A 241 -5.28 13.67 22.33
N CYS A 242 -6.03 14.45 23.11
CA CYS A 242 -6.75 15.63 22.66
C CYS A 242 -6.67 16.74 23.72
N ALA A 243 -7.11 17.93 23.37
CA ALA A 243 -7.29 19.01 24.36
C ALA A 243 -8.29 18.60 25.45
N PRO A 244 -8.25 19.22 26.66
CA PRO A 244 -9.17 18.88 27.75
C PRO A 244 -10.66 19.00 27.43
N ASP A 245 -11.03 19.78 26.40
CA ASP A 245 -12.39 19.92 25.89
C ASP A 245 -12.78 18.85 24.86
N GLY A 246 -11.88 17.89 24.57
CA GLY A 246 -12.07 16.80 23.62
C GLY A 246 -11.75 17.15 22.16
N THR A 247 -11.35 18.39 21.86
CA THR A 247 -11.03 18.81 20.50
C THR A 247 -9.64 18.35 20.06
N PRO A 248 -9.40 18.12 18.76
CA PRO A 248 -8.08 17.80 18.23
C PRO A 248 -7.04 18.88 18.55
N ALA A 249 -5.87 18.46 19.02
CA ALA A 249 -4.78 19.35 19.38
C ALA A 249 -3.43 18.82 18.90
N GLU A 250 -2.45 19.71 18.74
CA GLU A 250 -1.04 19.35 18.63
C GLU A 250 -0.53 18.79 19.98
N TYR A 251 0.61 18.08 19.96
CA TYR A 251 1.19 17.55 21.19
C TYR A 251 1.32 18.62 22.30
N SER A 252 0.81 18.28 23.46
CA SER A 252 0.97 19.07 24.70
C SER A 252 0.98 18.13 25.91
N VAL A 253 1.71 18.49 26.94
CA VAL A 253 1.68 17.80 28.25
C VAL A 253 0.31 17.96 28.96
N GLU A 254 -0.46 18.98 28.58
CA GLU A 254 -1.81 19.23 29.12
C GLU A 254 -2.90 18.40 28.43
N ASN A 255 -2.56 17.72 27.32
CA ASN A 255 -3.55 16.91 26.61
C ASN A 255 -3.95 15.70 27.44
N VAL A 256 -5.23 15.32 27.30
CA VAL A 256 -5.85 14.17 27.95
C VAL A 256 -6.10 13.03 26.96
N ALA A 257 -6.22 11.81 27.47
CA ALA A 257 -6.56 10.67 26.62
C ALA A 257 -7.92 10.86 25.95
N TYR A 258 -7.98 10.66 24.64
CA TYR A 258 -9.20 10.77 23.85
C TYR A 258 -10.23 9.75 24.28
N GLN A 259 -11.49 10.14 24.34
CA GLN A 259 -12.63 9.27 24.60
C GLN A 259 -13.39 9.01 23.29
N PRO A 260 -13.17 7.86 22.62
CA PRO A 260 -13.79 7.58 21.34
C PRO A 260 -15.30 7.34 21.47
N LYS A 261 -16.04 7.67 20.41
CA LYS A 261 -17.49 7.41 20.31
C LYS A 261 -17.80 5.91 20.35
N HIS A 262 -16.88 5.08 19.84
CA HIS A 262 -16.97 3.63 19.81
C HIS A 262 -15.59 3.00 19.98
N HIS A 263 -15.54 1.82 20.58
CA HIS A 263 -14.33 0.99 20.65
C HIS A 263 -14.71 -0.49 20.58
N LEU A 264 -13.83 -1.32 20.08
CA LEU A 264 -14.04 -2.75 19.90
C LEU A 264 -13.48 -3.51 21.10
N PRO A 265 -14.25 -4.42 21.70
CA PRO A 265 -13.74 -5.31 22.74
C PRO A 265 -12.80 -6.36 22.13
N ILE A 266 -11.78 -6.75 22.88
CA ILE A 266 -10.88 -7.85 22.49
C ILE A 266 -11.51 -9.17 22.90
N GLN A 267 -11.75 -10.06 21.94
CA GLN A 267 -12.19 -11.43 22.18
C GLN A 267 -10.98 -12.35 22.37
N LEU A 268 -10.97 -13.12 23.47
CA LEU A 268 -9.87 -14.03 23.81
C LEU A 268 -10.16 -15.49 23.42
N ASN A 269 -11.40 -15.83 23.08
CA ASN A 269 -11.77 -17.21 22.70
C ASN A 269 -11.26 -17.67 21.34
N GLY A 270 -10.66 -16.76 20.57
CA GLY A 270 -10.23 -17.03 19.19
C GLY A 270 -11.39 -17.17 18.21
N VAL A 271 -11.12 -17.83 17.09
CA VAL A 271 -12.07 -18.09 16.01
C VAL A 271 -12.10 -19.59 15.68
N GLU A 272 -13.23 -20.08 15.17
CA GLU A 272 -13.40 -21.46 14.72
C GLU A 272 -13.71 -21.49 13.21
N ASN A 273 -13.54 -22.64 12.59
CA ASN A 273 -13.85 -22.84 11.18
C ASN A 273 -15.35 -22.55 10.91
N GLY A 274 -15.62 -21.71 9.94
CA GLY A 274 -16.97 -21.25 9.59
C GLY A 274 -17.42 -19.98 10.29
N ASP A 275 -16.67 -19.43 11.25
CA ASP A 275 -17.03 -18.18 11.90
C ASP A 275 -17.01 -17.03 10.89
N TYR A 276 -18.01 -16.15 11.01
CA TYR A 276 -18.05 -14.91 10.23
C TYR A 276 -16.97 -13.94 10.69
N THR A 277 -16.25 -13.37 9.75
CA THR A 277 -15.25 -12.33 9.98
C THR A 277 -15.43 -11.16 9.00
N MET A 278 -15.01 -9.98 9.40
CA MET A 278 -14.95 -8.82 8.51
C MET A 278 -13.77 -7.91 8.86
N ILE A 279 -13.33 -7.16 7.87
CA ILE A 279 -12.26 -6.18 7.98
C ILE A 279 -12.80 -4.82 7.57
N PHE A 280 -12.66 -3.84 8.46
CA PHE A 280 -12.82 -2.42 8.13
C PHE A 280 -11.44 -1.79 8.04
N GLY A 281 -11.18 -1.00 6.99
CA GLY A 281 -9.89 -0.36 6.86
C GLY A 281 -9.79 0.59 5.69
N PHE A 282 -8.57 1.09 5.48
CA PHE A 282 -8.24 2.08 4.46
C PHE A 282 -7.24 1.48 3.45
N PRO A 283 -7.68 0.55 2.58
CA PRO A 283 -6.79 -0.09 1.61
C PRO A 283 -6.21 0.94 0.63
N GLY A 284 -4.91 0.82 0.32
CA GLY A 284 -4.16 1.80 -0.45
C GLY A 284 -4.68 1.99 -1.86
N SER A 285 -4.46 1.01 -2.74
CA SER A 285 -4.89 1.03 -4.14
C SER A 285 -5.05 -0.37 -4.71
N THR A 286 -5.98 -0.53 -5.63
CA THR A 286 -6.13 -1.71 -6.48
C THR A 286 -6.32 -1.28 -7.93
N ASP A 287 -6.11 -2.20 -8.87
CA ASP A 287 -6.30 -2.00 -10.31
C ASP A 287 -7.24 -3.08 -10.85
N ARG A 288 -8.42 -3.22 -10.23
CA ARG A 288 -9.37 -4.27 -10.54
C ARG A 288 -9.89 -4.19 -11.97
N TYR A 289 -10.13 -2.97 -12.44
CA TYR A 289 -10.63 -2.70 -13.79
C TYR A 289 -9.55 -2.60 -14.85
N LEU A 290 -8.29 -2.96 -14.51
CA LEU A 290 -7.20 -3.02 -15.47
C LEU A 290 -7.53 -4.01 -16.60
N THR A 291 -7.32 -3.57 -17.84
CA THR A 291 -7.53 -4.39 -19.03
C THR A 291 -6.37 -5.36 -19.25
N SER A 292 -6.55 -6.30 -20.20
CA SER A 292 -5.51 -7.25 -20.62
C SER A 292 -4.22 -6.54 -21.03
N TYR A 293 -4.31 -5.38 -21.68
CA TYR A 293 -3.18 -4.56 -22.08
C TYR A 293 -2.36 -4.08 -20.86
N GLY A 294 -3.03 -3.66 -19.79
CA GLY A 294 -2.36 -3.25 -18.56
C GLY A 294 -1.76 -4.42 -17.79
N VAL A 295 -2.45 -5.55 -17.73
CA VAL A 295 -1.91 -6.79 -17.15
C VAL A 295 -0.66 -7.23 -17.88
N LYS A 296 -0.65 -7.14 -19.21
CA LYS A 296 0.52 -7.46 -20.04
C LYS A 296 1.69 -6.52 -19.76
N GLU A 297 1.47 -5.20 -19.69
CA GLU A 297 2.53 -4.23 -19.34
C GLU A 297 3.09 -4.51 -17.93
N ALA A 298 2.22 -4.82 -16.95
CA ALA A 298 2.65 -5.16 -15.61
C ALA A 298 3.58 -6.39 -15.60
N LEU A 299 3.17 -7.46 -16.30
CA LEU A 299 3.94 -8.71 -16.33
C LEU A 299 5.26 -8.63 -17.14
N ASP A 300 5.23 -7.94 -18.29
CA ASP A 300 6.34 -7.95 -19.25
C ASP A 300 7.39 -6.86 -18.95
N ILE A 301 6.99 -5.76 -18.28
CA ILE A 301 7.86 -4.58 -18.14
C ILE A 301 7.96 -4.14 -16.67
N THR A 302 6.85 -3.68 -16.07
CA THR A 302 6.96 -2.88 -14.85
C THR A 302 7.32 -3.70 -13.63
N ASN A 303 6.70 -4.87 -13.42
CA ASN A 303 6.95 -5.69 -12.24
C ASN A 303 8.38 -6.26 -12.24
N GLN A 304 8.80 -6.89 -13.35
CA GLN A 304 10.14 -7.47 -13.41
C GLN A 304 11.22 -6.41 -13.24
N THR A 305 11.08 -5.28 -13.94
CA THR A 305 12.04 -4.16 -13.81
C THR A 305 12.12 -3.63 -12.39
N THR A 306 10.96 -3.50 -11.71
CA THR A 306 10.92 -3.07 -10.31
C THR A 306 11.58 -4.09 -9.39
N VAL A 307 11.34 -5.38 -9.61
CA VAL A 307 11.98 -6.47 -8.85
C VAL A 307 13.49 -6.42 -8.99
N ASP A 308 14.02 -6.33 -10.22
CA ASP A 308 15.45 -6.32 -10.48
C ASP A 308 16.17 -5.12 -9.83
N ILE A 309 15.56 -3.91 -9.91
CA ILE A 309 16.13 -2.70 -9.30
C ILE A 309 16.11 -2.80 -7.78
N ARG A 310 15.02 -3.31 -7.20
CA ARG A 310 14.90 -3.42 -5.75
C ARG A 310 15.75 -4.54 -5.17
N ASP A 311 15.97 -5.62 -5.90
CA ASP A 311 16.89 -6.69 -5.52
C ASP A 311 18.29 -6.15 -5.30
N GLU A 312 18.84 -5.42 -6.28
CA GLU A 312 20.13 -4.76 -6.18
C GLU A 312 20.18 -3.74 -5.03
N LYS A 313 19.13 -2.93 -4.89
CA LYS A 313 19.02 -1.95 -3.81
C LYS A 313 19.03 -2.61 -2.42
N LEU A 314 18.30 -3.70 -2.25
CA LEU A 314 18.25 -4.47 -1.00
C LEU A 314 19.61 -5.10 -0.70
N ALA A 315 20.29 -5.67 -1.68
CA ALA A 315 21.62 -6.24 -1.51
C ALA A 315 22.63 -5.20 -0.96
N ILE A 316 22.69 -4.01 -1.57
CA ILE A 316 23.56 -2.92 -1.11
C ILE A 316 23.20 -2.46 0.31
N MET A 317 21.91 -2.24 0.58
CA MET A 317 21.47 -1.83 1.93
C MET A 317 21.81 -2.91 2.98
N LYS A 318 21.62 -4.18 2.67
CA LYS A 318 21.91 -5.31 3.57
C LYS A 318 23.38 -5.37 3.96
N VAL A 319 24.30 -5.22 2.99
CA VAL A 319 25.75 -5.16 3.26
C VAL A 319 26.08 -4.04 4.26
N GLY A 320 25.52 -2.85 4.07
CA GLY A 320 25.73 -1.72 4.98
C GLY A 320 25.14 -1.95 6.38
N MET A 321 23.97 -2.57 6.44
CA MET A 321 23.28 -2.88 7.70
C MET A 321 24.01 -3.96 8.50
N ASP A 322 24.53 -4.99 7.85
CA ASP A 322 25.26 -6.07 8.50
C ASP A 322 26.63 -5.62 9.03
N ALA A 323 27.24 -4.66 8.35
CA ALA A 323 28.54 -4.12 8.75
C ALA A 323 28.50 -3.25 10.00
N ASN A 324 27.37 -2.63 10.33
CA ASN A 324 27.32 -1.62 11.41
C ASN A 324 25.92 -1.49 12.04
N LYS A 325 25.83 -1.65 13.39
CA LYS A 325 24.58 -1.55 14.15
C LYS A 325 23.84 -0.22 13.93
N ARG A 326 24.56 0.91 13.87
CA ARG A 326 23.95 2.21 13.62
C ARG A 326 23.31 2.27 12.24
N THR A 327 24.01 1.78 11.21
CA THR A 327 23.49 1.70 9.83
C THR A 327 22.26 0.77 9.78
N LYS A 328 22.28 -0.32 10.53
CA LYS A 328 21.13 -1.23 10.63
C LYS A 328 19.88 -0.50 11.12
N ILE A 329 19.99 0.28 12.21
CA ILE A 329 18.88 1.09 12.72
C ILE A 329 18.45 2.15 11.69
N GLN A 330 19.39 2.86 11.07
CA GLN A 330 19.11 3.92 10.10
C GLN A 330 18.35 3.41 8.85
N TYR A 331 18.61 2.18 8.45
CA TYR A 331 18.04 1.62 7.21
C TYR A 331 16.90 0.63 7.45
N ALA A 332 16.57 0.29 8.68
CA ALA A 332 15.57 -0.72 8.99
C ALA A 332 14.22 -0.46 8.31
N ALA A 333 13.64 0.73 8.44
CA ALA A 333 12.36 1.07 7.81
C ALA A 333 12.47 1.17 6.27
N LYS A 334 13.57 1.71 5.75
CA LYS A 334 13.81 1.82 4.30
C LYS A 334 13.94 0.44 3.65
N TYR A 335 14.67 -0.46 4.31
CA TYR A 335 14.81 -1.85 3.88
C TYR A 335 13.47 -2.56 3.90
N ALA A 336 12.74 -2.51 5.03
CA ALA A 336 11.44 -3.14 5.19
C ALA A 336 10.42 -2.65 4.13
N GLN A 337 10.35 -1.35 3.86
CA GLN A 337 9.48 -0.81 2.83
C GLN A 337 9.87 -1.26 1.42
N THR A 338 11.18 -1.31 1.13
CA THR A 338 11.68 -1.74 -0.19
C THR A 338 11.39 -3.21 -0.43
N SER A 339 11.68 -4.08 0.56
CA SER A 339 11.49 -5.54 0.49
C SER A 339 10.03 -5.95 0.42
N ASN A 340 9.14 -5.26 1.16
CA ASN A 340 7.71 -5.53 1.13
C ASN A 340 7.13 -5.42 -0.30
N TYR A 341 7.43 -4.35 -1.00
CA TYR A 341 6.99 -4.17 -2.39
C TYR A 341 7.77 -5.04 -3.38
N TRP A 342 9.06 -5.32 -3.14
CA TRP A 342 9.83 -6.26 -3.94
C TRP A 342 9.15 -7.64 -3.97
N LYS A 343 8.81 -8.16 -2.79
CA LYS A 343 8.12 -9.44 -2.67
C LYS A 343 6.69 -9.41 -3.20
N TYR A 344 5.99 -8.28 -3.00
CA TYR A 344 4.67 -8.05 -3.57
C TYR A 344 4.66 -8.22 -5.11
N PHE A 345 5.56 -7.58 -5.83
CA PHE A 345 5.60 -7.67 -7.30
C PHE A 345 5.99 -9.07 -7.80
N ILE A 346 6.82 -9.80 -7.07
CA ILE A 346 7.11 -11.22 -7.33
C ILE A 346 5.82 -12.04 -7.18
N GLY A 347 5.13 -11.89 -6.05
CA GLY A 347 3.89 -12.60 -5.75
C GLY A 347 2.76 -12.24 -6.72
N GLN A 348 2.57 -10.96 -7.02
CA GLN A 348 1.58 -10.48 -7.99
C GLN A 348 1.81 -11.10 -9.37
N SER A 349 3.05 -11.09 -9.86
CA SER A 349 3.38 -11.68 -11.16
C SER A 349 3.11 -13.18 -11.22
N LYS A 350 3.41 -13.91 -10.13
CA LYS A 350 3.09 -15.33 -9.99
C LYS A 350 1.56 -15.55 -9.98
N GLY A 351 0.83 -14.77 -9.20
CA GLY A 351 -0.62 -14.85 -9.08
C GLY A 351 -1.33 -14.55 -10.42
N LEU A 352 -0.98 -13.45 -11.07
CA LEU A 352 -1.54 -13.07 -12.38
C LEU A 352 -1.38 -14.19 -13.44
N LYS A 353 -0.21 -14.85 -13.45
CA LYS A 353 0.06 -15.97 -14.38
C LYS A 353 -0.70 -17.23 -14.00
N SER A 354 -0.65 -17.67 -12.74
CA SER A 354 -1.29 -18.92 -12.28
C SER A 354 -2.81 -18.87 -12.38
N MET A 355 -3.40 -17.72 -12.12
CA MET A 355 -4.86 -17.50 -12.21
C MET A 355 -5.34 -17.15 -13.62
N LYS A 356 -4.42 -17.08 -14.62
CA LYS A 356 -4.71 -16.71 -16.01
C LYS A 356 -5.48 -15.40 -16.13
N VAL A 357 -5.07 -14.39 -15.35
CA VAL A 357 -5.79 -13.10 -15.27
C VAL A 357 -5.83 -12.40 -16.63
N TYR A 358 -4.75 -12.49 -17.42
CA TYR A 358 -4.71 -11.94 -18.78
C TYR A 358 -5.85 -12.51 -19.63
N ASP A 359 -6.00 -13.84 -19.69
CA ASP A 359 -7.02 -14.51 -20.51
C ASP A 359 -8.44 -14.16 -20.05
N LYS A 360 -8.65 -14.05 -18.73
CA LYS A 360 -9.93 -13.61 -18.15
C LYS A 360 -10.29 -12.19 -18.56
N LYS A 361 -9.30 -11.29 -18.61
CA LYS A 361 -9.51 -9.89 -19.04
C LYS A 361 -9.83 -9.81 -20.52
N VAL A 362 -9.13 -10.59 -21.38
CA VAL A 362 -9.45 -10.70 -22.81
C VAL A 362 -10.89 -11.14 -23.01
N ALA A 363 -11.35 -12.18 -22.29
CA ALA A 363 -12.74 -12.65 -22.39
C ALA A 363 -13.77 -11.57 -22.05
N ILE A 364 -13.53 -10.79 -20.98
CA ILE A 364 -14.40 -9.64 -20.60
C ILE A 364 -14.39 -8.56 -21.68
N GLU A 365 -13.25 -8.28 -22.28
CA GLU A 365 -13.10 -7.28 -23.34
C GLU A 365 -13.80 -7.72 -24.62
N ASP A 366 -13.75 -9.01 -24.98
CA ASP A 366 -14.45 -9.56 -26.13
C ASP A 366 -15.98 -9.54 -25.93
N GLU A 367 -16.47 -9.89 -24.74
CA GLU A 367 -17.87 -9.79 -24.37
C GLU A 367 -18.36 -8.33 -24.44
N PHE A 368 -17.56 -7.40 -23.91
CA PHE A 368 -17.87 -5.98 -23.98
C PHE A 368 -17.94 -5.46 -25.42
N ARG A 369 -17.00 -5.80 -26.30
CA ARG A 369 -17.03 -5.44 -27.71
C ARG A 369 -18.29 -5.99 -28.42
N ALA A 370 -18.67 -7.24 -28.14
CA ALA A 370 -19.87 -7.84 -28.70
C ALA A 370 -21.14 -7.10 -28.25
N TRP A 371 -21.27 -6.83 -26.95
CA TRP A 371 -22.40 -6.10 -26.37
C TRP A 371 -22.51 -4.65 -26.91
N VAL A 372 -21.39 -3.97 -27.11
CA VAL A 372 -21.38 -2.63 -27.72
C VAL A 372 -21.86 -2.67 -29.16
N ALA A 373 -21.41 -3.66 -29.94
CA ALA A 373 -21.74 -3.79 -31.36
C ALA A 373 -23.21 -4.14 -31.68
N GLU A 374 -24.00 -4.56 -30.68
CA GLU A 374 -25.41 -4.90 -30.83
C GLU A 374 -26.36 -3.68 -30.90
N ASP A 375 -25.88 -2.47 -30.54
CA ASP A 375 -26.75 -1.28 -30.44
C ASP A 375 -26.00 -0.02 -30.85
N ASP A 376 -26.56 0.75 -31.78
CA ASP A 376 -25.93 1.97 -32.32
C ASP A 376 -25.67 3.04 -31.24
N ALA A 377 -26.55 3.16 -30.24
CA ALA A 377 -26.35 4.11 -29.15
C ALA A 377 -25.18 3.70 -28.22
N ARG A 378 -24.99 2.38 -28.04
CA ARG A 378 -23.82 1.86 -27.31
C ARG A 378 -22.53 2.06 -28.11
N VAL A 379 -22.58 1.89 -29.44
CA VAL A 379 -21.44 2.18 -30.32
C VAL A 379 -21.05 3.64 -30.22
N GLU A 380 -22.02 4.57 -30.28
CA GLU A 380 -21.76 6.01 -30.11
C GLU A 380 -21.16 6.32 -28.74
N LYS A 381 -21.66 5.70 -27.66
CA LYS A 381 -21.27 6.00 -26.28
C LYS A 381 -19.96 5.32 -25.84
N TYR A 382 -19.73 4.07 -26.24
CA TYR A 382 -18.66 3.21 -25.71
C TYR A 382 -17.69 2.65 -26.75
N GLY A 383 -18.01 2.80 -28.05
CA GLY A 383 -17.28 2.12 -29.12
C GLY A 383 -15.78 2.39 -29.15
N GLU A 384 -15.34 3.60 -28.76
CA GLU A 384 -13.93 3.96 -28.72
C GLU A 384 -13.17 3.49 -27.45
N ALA A 385 -13.87 2.99 -26.41
CA ALA A 385 -13.28 2.76 -25.09
C ALA A 385 -12.05 1.87 -25.12
N LEU A 386 -12.17 0.66 -25.66
CA LEU A 386 -11.06 -0.30 -25.70
C LEU A 386 -9.99 0.07 -26.73
N ASP A 387 -10.35 0.76 -27.81
CA ASP A 387 -9.40 1.22 -28.82
C ASP A 387 -8.48 2.33 -28.27
N LEU A 388 -9.04 3.24 -27.48
CA LEU A 388 -8.26 4.26 -26.74
C LEU A 388 -7.29 3.60 -25.76
N ILE A 389 -7.75 2.58 -25.00
CA ILE A 389 -6.90 1.87 -24.05
C ILE A 389 -5.78 1.14 -24.79
N GLU A 390 -6.08 0.43 -25.86
CA GLU A 390 -5.08 -0.27 -26.68
C GLU A 390 -4.04 0.69 -27.27
N SER A 391 -4.49 1.82 -27.88
CA SER A 391 -3.62 2.86 -28.41
C SER A 391 -2.68 3.41 -27.35
N ALA A 392 -3.22 3.73 -26.19
CA ALA A 392 -2.47 4.22 -25.06
C ALA A 392 -1.36 3.26 -24.62
N TYR A 393 -1.68 1.98 -24.46
CA TYR A 393 -0.68 0.97 -24.07
C TYR A 393 0.38 0.74 -25.15
N LYS A 394 0.01 0.73 -26.43
CA LYS A 394 0.98 0.67 -27.54
C LYS A 394 1.97 1.84 -27.50
N THR A 395 1.48 3.03 -27.20
CA THR A 395 2.33 4.23 -27.04
C THR A 395 3.17 4.14 -25.77
N ASN A 396 2.58 3.67 -24.66
CA ASN A 396 3.23 3.57 -23.35
C ASN A 396 4.37 2.55 -23.32
N GLN A 397 4.29 1.44 -24.06
CA GLN A 397 5.36 0.43 -24.13
C GLN A 397 6.73 1.02 -24.46
N LYS A 398 6.78 2.08 -25.28
CA LYS A 398 8.02 2.75 -25.68
C LYS A 398 8.69 3.53 -24.53
N ILE A 399 7.94 3.84 -23.50
CA ILE A 399 8.36 4.73 -22.41
C ILE A 399 8.25 4.09 -21.02
N ALA A 400 7.52 2.98 -20.91
CA ALA A 400 7.26 2.32 -19.63
C ALA A 400 8.55 1.91 -18.91
N LEU A 401 9.49 1.32 -19.63
CA LEU A 401 10.77 0.89 -19.08
C LEU A 401 11.56 2.09 -18.51
N ASN A 402 11.73 3.16 -19.30
CA ASN A 402 12.43 4.36 -18.85
C ASN A 402 11.72 5.01 -17.64
N ARG A 403 10.38 5.06 -17.68
CA ARG A 403 9.58 5.57 -16.55
C ARG A 403 9.82 4.77 -15.27
N THR A 404 9.87 3.44 -15.37
CA THR A 404 10.12 2.58 -14.21
C THR A 404 11.54 2.81 -13.67
N TYR A 405 12.56 2.87 -14.53
CA TYR A 405 13.93 3.20 -14.12
C TYR A 405 14.05 4.61 -13.52
N LEU A 406 13.37 5.60 -14.09
CA LEU A 406 13.35 6.95 -13.54
C LEU A 406 12.77 6.96 -12.11
N ASN A 407 11.67 6.25 -11.89
CA ASN A 407 11.05 6.21 -10.56
C ASN A 407 11.89 5.38 -9.58
N GLU A 408 12.19 4.13 -9.90
CA GLU A 408 12.80 3.18 -8.97
C GLU A 408 14.32 3.42 -8.78
N ALA A 409 15.05 3.67 -9.85
CA ALA A 409 16.50 3.80 -9.77
C ALA A 409 16.97 5.25 -9.54
N VAL A 410 16.21 6.27 -10.02
CA VAL A 410 16.65 7.67 -9.91
C VAL A 410 15.96 8.38 -8.75
N PHE A 411 14.62 8.40 -8.70
CA PHE A 411 13.90 9.10 -7.62
C PHE A 411 13.91 8.32 -6.30
N MET A 412 13.80 6.99 -6.36
CA MET A 412 13.73 6.12 -5.17
C MET A 412 15.03 5.34 -4.92
N GLY A 413 16.04 5.47 -5.81
CA GLY A 413 17.31 4.76 -5.71
C GLY A 413 18.24 5.39 -4.69
N SER A 414 18.92 6.48 -5.07
CA SER A 414 19.84 7.20 -4.20
C SER A 414 19.14 8.37 -3.49
N GLU A 415 19.34 8.43 -2.18
CA GLU A 415 18.64 9.40 -1.32
C GLU A 415 19.04 10.86 -1.62
N ILE A 416 20.33 11.14 -1.87
CA ILE A 416 20.77 12.51 -2.14
C ILE A 416 20.25 13.04 -3.48
N MET A 417 19.97 12.19 -4.46
CA MET A 417 19.35 12.64 -5.72
C MET A 417 18.00 13.26 -5.44
N TYR A 418 17.11 12.52 -4.80
CA TYR A 418 15.77 13.01 -4.47
C TYR A 418 15.81 14.16 -3.46
N TRP A 419 16.67 14.08 -2.45
CA TRP A 419 16.84 15.13 -1.45
C TRP A 419 17.28 16.45 -2.08
N SER A 420 18.24 16.41 -3.01
CA SER A 420 18.68 17.60 -3.73
C SER A 420 17.56 18.23 -4.57
N PHE A 421 16.74 17.40 -5.23
CA PHE A 421 15.58 17.82 -6.01
C PHE A 421 14.51 18.49 -5.12
N LYS A 422 14.20 17.90 -3.98
CA LYS A 422 13.25 18.43 -3.00
C LYS A 422 13.74 19.76 -2.43
N MET A 423 15.00 19.84 -2.04
CA MET A 423 15.60 21.04 -1.45
C MET A 423 15.73 22.18 -2.44
N ASN A 424 15.95 21.91 -3.73
CA ASN A 424 15.93 22.98 -4.74
C ASN A 424 14.58 23.72 -4.73
N ARG A 425 13.48 22.98 -4.70
CA ARG A 425 12.13 23.58 -4.64
C ARG A 425 11.92 24.37 -3.34
N ALA A 426 12.30 23.81 -2.20
CA ALA A 426 12.17 24.46 -0.91
C ALA A 426 12.99 25.77 -0.84
N ILE A 427 14.22 25.77 -1.36
CA ILE A 427 15.08 26.96 -1.40
C ILE A 427 14.55 27.99 -2.42
N ALA A 428 14.00 27.56 -3.58
CA ALA A 428 13.42 28.45 -4.56
C ALA A 428 12.17 29.18 -4.04
N SER A 429 11.41 28.55 -3.14
CA SER A 429 10.23 29.15 -2.52
C SER A 429 10.51 30.02 -1.30
N LEU A 430 11.79 30.15 -0.88
CA LEU A 430 12.12 31.00 0.27
C LEU A 430 11.76 32.46 0.04
N PRO A 431 11.13 33.13 1.01
CA PRO A 431 10.99 34.59 1.01
C PRO A 431 12.36 35.27 0.86
N LYS A 432 12.39 36.43 0.21
CA LYS A 432 13.66 37.11 -0.08
C LYS A 432 14.40 37.47 1.23
N GLU A 433 13.69 37.96 2.24
CA GLU A 433 14.25 38.40 3.52
C GLU A 433 13.19 38.40 4.63
N GLY A 434 13.57 38.76 5.84
CA GLY A 434 12.67 39.01 6.97
C GLY A 434 12.40 37.77 7.86
N LYS A 435 11.41 37.90 8.75
CA LYS A 435 11.04 36.86 9.73
C LYS A 435 10.55 35.59 9.07
N GLU A 436 9.78 35.73 7.99
CA GLU A 436 9.21 34.57 7.25
C GLU A 436 10.33 33.72 6.64
N ARG A 437 11.36 34.33 6.06
CA ARG A 437 12.53 33.59 5.56
C ARG A 437 13.20 32.78 6.67
N ASN A 438 13.37 33.40 7.86
CA ASN A 438 14.01 32.72 9.00
C ASN A 438 13.12 31.55 9.49
N VAL A 439 11.80 31.68 9.48
CA VAL A 439 10.88 30.60 9.81
C VAL A 439 11.01 29.46 8.80
N ALA A 440 10.98 29.76 7.50
CA ALA A 440 11.13 28.78 6.45
C ALA A 440 12.48 28.04 6.51
N ILE A 441 13.59 28.76 6.78
CA ILE A 441 14.92 28.14 6.95
C ILE A 441 14.93 27.24 8.19
N ARG A 442 14.26 27.60 9.30
CA ARG A 442 14.14 26.73 10.48
C ARG A 442 13.37 25.46 10.16
N ALA A 443 12.29 25.56 9.38
CA ALA A 443 11.54 24.39 8.92
C ALA A 443 12.42 23.45 8.07
N ILE A 444 13.18 24.00 7.11
CA ILE A 444 14.14 23.22 6.31
C ILE A 444 15.22 22.59 7.21
N LYS A 445 15.73 23.30 8.21
CA LYS A 445 16.72 22.76 9.15
C LYS A 445 16.14 21.62 9.99
N LYS A 446 14.86 21.70 10.38
CA LYS A 446 14.18 20.64 11.10
C LYS A 446 14.07 19.39 10.21
N GLU A 447 13.54 19.54 9.02
CA GLU A 447 13.42 18.45 8.04
C GLU A 447 14.78 17.81 7.70
N ALA A 448 15.82 18.63 7.56
CA ALA A 448 17.17 18.14 7.34
C ALA A 448 17.74 17.33 8.52
N LYS A 449 17.40 17.68 9.76
CA LYS A 449 17.80 16.90 10.94
C LYS A 449 17.24 15.48 10.86
N GLU A 450 15.96 15.36 10.54
CA GLU A 450 15.31 14.05 10.39
C GLU A 450 15.92 13.26 9.22
N PHE A 451 16.07 13.87 8.05
CA PHE A 451 16.72 13.21 6.92
C PHE A 451 18.11 12.65 7.28
N TYR A 452 19.00 13.46 7.88
CA TYR A 452 20.36 13.03 8.21
C TYR A 452 20.46 12.13 9.44
N LYS A 453 19.42 11.99 10.24
CA LYS A 453 19.34 11.01 11.32
C LYS A 453 19.47 9.59 10.78
N ASP A 454 18.73 9.32 9.71
CA ASP A 454 18.62 8.01 9.09
C ASP A 454 19.38 7.88 7.76
N TYR A 455 20.32 8.78 7.51
CA TYR A 455 21.13 8.80 6.30
C TYR A 455 22.53 8.24 6.53
N ASN A 456 22.97 7.39 5.58
CA ASN A 456 24.35 6.87 5.56
C ASN A 456 25.01 7.16 4.21
N THR A 457 26.06 7.99 4.24
CA THR A 457 26.76 8.45 3.04
C THR A 457 27.39 7.33 2.21
N SER A 458 27.94 6.29 2.86
CA SER A 458 28.62 5.19 2.12
C SER A 458 27.61 4.29 1.41
N VAL A 459 26.52 3.95 2.08
CA VAL A 459 25.45 3.15 1.47
C VAL A 459 24.81 3.92 0.30
N ASP A 460 24.49 5.19 0.50
CA ASP A 460 23.88 5.99 -0.57
C ASP A 460 24.81 6.27 -1.74
N GLN A 461 26.13 6.36 -1.52
CA GLN A 461 27.12 6.48 -2.58
C GLN A 461 27.16 5.22 -3.47
N GLU A 462 27.07 4.03 -2.86
CA GLU A 462 27.03 2.77 -3.58
C GLU A 462 25.72 2.61 -4.34
N LEU A 463 24.58 2.93 -3.71
CA LEU A 463 23.27 3.01 -4.37
C LEU A 463 23.30 3.97 -5.56
N PHE A 464 23.90 5.14 -5.42
CA PHE A 464 24.00 6.12 -6.50
C PHE A 464 24.73 5.56 -7.70
N ALA A 465 25.86 4.86 -7.49
CA ALA A 465 26.65 4.26 -8.56
C ALA A 465 25.87 3.13 -9.25
N SER A 466 25.38 2.16 -8.48
CA SER A 466 24.69 0.97 -9.01
C SER A 466 23.38 1.33 -9.71
N MET A 467 22.58 2.22 -9.17
CA MET A 467 21.31 2.64 -9.79
C MET A 467 21.54 3.38 -11.13
N LEU A 468 22.58 4.20 -11.24
CA LEU A 468 22.94 4.85 -12.51
C LEU A 468 23.47 3.84 -13.52
N GLU A 469 24.24 2.85 -13.09
CA GLU A 469 24.74 1.77 -13.92
C GLU A 469 23.59 0.93 -14.47
N MET A 470 22.65 0.50 -13.62
CA MET A 470 21.45 -0.22 -14.04
C MET A 470 20.62 0.58 -15.06
N TYR A 471 20.40 1.87 -14.81
CA TYR A 471 19.71 2.75 -15.76
C TYR A 471 20.43 2.77 -17.11
N TYR A 472 21.74 2.94 -17.12
CA TYR A 472 22.55 3.03 -18.34
C TYR A 472 22.49 1.77 -19.20
N TYR A 473 22.55 0.59 -18.57
CA TYR A 473 22.59 -0.67 -19.33
C TYR A 473 21.19 -1.14 -19.80
N ASN A 474 20.13 -0.75 -19.11
CA ASN A 474 18.79 -1.28 -19.38
C ASN A 474 17.87 -0.30 -20.13
N VAL A 475 18.06 1.01 -19.99
CA VAL A 475 17.28 2.00 -20.75
C VAL A 475 17.89 2.17 -22.15
N PRO A 476 17.07 2.26 -23.23
CA PRO A 476 17.59 2.43 -24.59
C PRO A 476 18.50 3.64 -24.72
N LYS A 477 19.64 3.48 -25.42
CA LYS A 477 20.65 4.55 -25.60
C LYS A 477 20.10 5.84 -26.20
N THR A 478 19.08 5.74 -27.04
CA THR A 478 18.37 6.90 -27.62
C THR A 478 17.67 7.76 -26.58
N GLN A 479 17.41 7.19 -25.40
CA GLN A 479 16.76 7.86 -24.27
C GLN A 479 17.74 8.28 -23.17
N HIS A 480 19.05 8.04 -23.36
CA HIS A 480 20.05 8.41 -22.37
C HIS A 480 20.20 9.92 -22.19
N ALA A 481 20.32 10.32 -20.93
CA ALA A 481 20.54 11.70 -20.56
C ALA A 481 21.98 12.15 -20.78
N PRO A 482 22.26 13.46 -21.02
CA PRO A 482 23.59 14.00 -21.22
C PRO A 482 24.59 13.69 -20.11
N VAL A 483 24.14 13.40 -18.88
CA VAL A 483 25.03 13.02 -17.77
C VAL A 483 25.84 11.76 -18.09
N PHE A 484 25.26 10.80 -18.79
CA PHE A 484 25.96 9.55 -19.15
C PHE A 484 27.15 9.77 -20.07
N LYS A 485 27.07 10.73 -21.00
CA LYS A 485 28.22 11.15 -21.80
C LYS A 485 29.39 11.71 -20.98
N LYS A 486 29.08 12.34 -19.82
CA LYS A 486 30.11 12.82 -18.89
C LYS A 486 30.76 11.67 -18.14
N ILE A 487 29.98 10.63 -17.77
CA ILE A 487 30.48 9.42 -17.12
C ILE A 487 31.41 8.67 -18.07
N GLU A 488 31.07 8.55 -19.38
CA GLU A 488 31.87 7.89 -20.41
C GLU A 488 33.21 8.56 -20.69
N ASN A 489 33.32 9.88 -20.51
CA ASN A 489 34.48 10.68 -20.99
C ASN A 489 35.47 11.06 -19.88
N GLN A 490 35.42 10.46 -18.67
CA GLN A 490 36.10 10.99 -17.49
C GLN A 490 37.57 10.60 -17.31
N LEU A 491 38.13 9.68 -18.07
CA LEU A 491 39.50 9.20 -17.90
C LEU A 491 40.35 9.48 -19.14
N PHE A 492 41.06 10.61 -19.17
CA PHE A 492 42.20 10.91 -20.06
C PHE A 492 42.13 10.34 -21.51
N GLY A 493 40.96 10.48 -22.15
CA GLY A 493 40.78 9.98 -23.52
C GLY A 493 40.50 8.49 -23.68
N PHE A 494 40.49 7.72 -22.62
CA PHE A 494 40.01 6.34 -22.60
C PHE A 494 38.54 6.32 -22.19
N LYS A 495 37.69 5.84 -23.09
CA LYS A 495 36.26 5.63 -22.82
C LYS A 495 36.06 4.46 -21.83
N LYS A 496 36.23 4.69 -20.56
CA LYS A 496 35.90 3.74 -19.51
C LYS A 496 34.72 4.29 -18.70
N LEU A 497 33.63 3.56 -18.71
CA LEU A 497 32.52 3.79 -17.78
C LEU A 497 33.00 3.41 -16.38
N ASP A 498 32.90 4.37 -15.45
CA ASP A 498 33.26 4.17 -14.06
C ASP A 498 32.24 4.91 -13.18
N PHE A 499 31.16 4.21 -12.85
CA PHE A 499 30.06 4.74 -12.05
C PHE A 499 30.49 4.98 -10.59
N ASP A 500 31.35 4.12 -10.04
CA ASP A 500 31.89 4.28 -8.68
C ASP A 500 32.73 5.54 -8.56
N TRP A 501 33.63 5.76 -9.52
CA TRP A 501 34.44 6.98 -9.54
C TRP A 501 33.54 8.22 -9.68
N TYR A 502 32.52 8.17 -10.53
CA TYR A 502 31.57 9.26 -10.68
C TYR A 502 30.82 9.54 -9.39
N ALA A 503 30.28 8.53 -8.74
CA ALA A 503 29.60 8.63 -7.46
C ALA A 503 30.52 9.23 -6.39
N LYS A 504 31.73 8.68 -6.22
CA LYS A 504 32.73 9.20 -5.28
C LYS A 504 33.02 10.68 -5.48
N ASN A 505 33.18 11.12 -6.74
CA ASN A 505 33.42 12.54 -7.03
C ASN A 505 32.18 13.41 -6.83
N ALA A 506 30.98 12.90 -7.12
CA ALA A 506 29.73 13.58 -6.85
C ALA A 506 29.56 13.82 -5.34
N PHE A 507 29.70 12.79 -4.53
CA PHE A 507 29.55 12.86 -3.07
C PHE A 507 30.61 13.74 -2.40
N ARG A 508 31.84 13.68 -2.89
CA ARG A 508 32.89 14.57 -2.39
C ARG A 508 32.53 16.04 -2.54
N ARG A 509 31.87 16.45 -3.64
CA ARG A 509 31.57 17.84 -4.00
C ARG A 509 30.15 18.28 -3.64
N SER A 510 29.23 17.36 -3.45
CA SER A 510 27.83 17.67 -3.14
C SER A 510 27.70 18.25 -1.73
N VAL A 511 26.89 19.30 -1.62
CA VAL A 511 26.48 19.87 -0.33
C VAL A 511 25.49 18.97 0.40
N PHE A 512 24.88 18.03 -0.29
CA PHE A 512 23.88 17.09 0.24
C PHE A 512 24.49 15.81 0.83
N SER A 513 25.78 15.55 0.62
CA SER A 513 26.40 14.28 1.00
C SER A 513 26.63 14.11 2.51
N SER A 514 26.51 15.17 3.32
CA SER A 514 26.55 15.06 4.77
C SER A 514 25.77 16.19 5.45
N ARG A 515 25.32 15.92 6.68
CA ARG A 515 24.65 16.89 7.52
C ARG A 515 25.45 18.20 7.66
N GLU A 516 26.73 18.09 7.95
CA GLU A 516 27.63 19.24 8.14
C GLU A 516 27.65 20.14 6.90
N LYS A 517 27.89 19.58 5.72
CA LYS A 517 27.94 20.33 4.47
C LYS A 517 26.59 21.01 4.18
N PHE A 518 25.49 20.31 4.41
CA PHE A 518 24.17 20.87 4.15
C PHE A 518 23.82 22.00 5.12
N PHE A 519 24.11 21.86 6.41
CA PHE A 519 23.87 22.92 7.38
C PHE A 519 24.74 24.15 7.14
N THR A 520 26.00 23.98 6.71
CA THR A 520 26.86 25.09 6.25
C THR A 520 26.27 25.76 5.00
N PHE A 521 25.75 24.98 4.05
CA PHE A 521 25.04 25.55 2.90
C PHE A 521 23.83 26.39 3.33
N LEU A 522 23.07 25.97 4.34
CA LEU A 522 21.88 26.68 4.85
C LEU A 522 22.20 28.01 5.60
N GLU A 523 23.45 28.32 5.83
CA GLU A 523 23.85 29.66 6.33
C GLU A 523 23.67 30.73 5.26
N ASN A 524 23.87 30.36 3.98
CA ASN A 524 23.62 31.22 2.83
C ASN A 524 23.08 30.39 1.64
N PRO A 525 21.81 29.97 1.73
CA PRO A 525 21.20 29.08 0.75
C PRO A 525 20.94 29.80 -0.58
N SER A 526 21.20 29.09 -1.69
CA SER A 526 21.03 29.63 -3.05
C SER A 526 20.69 28.51 -4.03
N THR A 527 19.66 28.72 -4.85
CA THR A 527 19.29 27.81 -5.95
C THR A 527 20.44 27.64 -6.93
N MET A 528 21.20 28.70 -7.23
CA MET A 528 22.38 28.64 -8.12
C MET A 528 23.46 27.67 -7.58
N LYS A 529 23.65 27.59 -6.26
CA LYS A 529 24.59 26.60 -5.69
C LYS A 529 24.06 25.17 -5.84
N ILE A 530 22.75 24.96 -5.64
CA ILE A 530 22.11 23.66 -5.86
C ILE A 530 22.16 23.26 -7.32
N GLU A 531 21.85 24.16 -8.25
CA GLU A 531 21.90 23.90 -9.70
C GLU A 531 23.31 23.51 -10.19
N ARG A 532 24.36 23.86 -9.44
CA ARG A 532 25.75 23.45 -9.72
C ARG A 532 26.16 22.18 -9.00
N ASP A 533 25.35 21.73 -8.03
CA ASP A 533 25.62 20.52 -7.26
C ASP A 533 25.58 19.27 -8.14
N PRO A 534 26.55 18.35 -8.03
CA PRO A 534 26.61 17.17 -8.89
C PRO A 534 25.46 16.19 -8.67
N ALA A 535 24.93 16.03 -7.45
CA ALA A 535 23.78 15.16 -7.20
C ALA A 535 22.52 15.72 -7.90
N TYR A 536 22.28 17.02 -7.72
CA TYR A 536 21.16 17.70 -8.38
C TYR A 536 21.29 17.71 -9.90
N LYS A 537 22.49 17.96 -10.42
CA LYS A 537 22.75 17.89 -11.87
C LYS A 537 22.47 16.50 -12.46
N THR A 538 22.78 15.46 -11.72
CA THR A 538 22.57 14.09 -12.17
C THR A 538 21.08 13.81 -12.30
N ILE A 539 20.29 14.01 -11.23
CA ILE A 539 18.85 13.78 -11.30
C ILE A 539 18.18 14.67 -12.35
N MET A 540 18.53 15.96 -12.41
CA MET A 540 17.92 16.89 -13.37
C MET A 540 18.29 16.59 -14.81
N SER A 541 19.50 16.10 -15.07
CA SER A 541 19.89 15.67 -16.43
C SER A 541 19.00 14.52 -16.92
N ILE A 542 18.74 13.52 -16.06
CA ILE A 542 17.89 12.37 -16.39
C ILE A 542 16.41 12.79 -16.47
N TYR A 543 15.94 13.53 -15.49
CA TYR A 543 14.56 13.99 -15.44
C TYR A 543 14.18 14.89 -16.62
N ASN A 544 15.03 15.88 -16.95
CA ASN A 544 14.75 16.79 -18.08
C ASN A 544 14.78 16.05 -19.42
N GLN A 545 15.72 15.13 -19.61
CA GLN A 545 15.77 14.29 -20.82
C GLN A 545 14.49 13.45 -20.96
N TYR A 546 14.03 12.85 -19.85
CA TYR A 546 12.76 12.12 -19.82
C TYR A 546 11.57 13.03 -20.19
N ILE A 547 11.47 14.20 -19.57
CA ILE A 547 10.37 15.15 -19.87
C ILE A 547 10.41 15.61 -21.31
N GLU A 548 11.58 15.99 -21.83
CA GLU A 548 11.75 16.47 -23.20
C GLU A 548 11.33 15.44 -24.23
N GLN A 549 11.74 14.18 -24.03
CA GLN A 549 11.45 13.09 -24.97
C GLN A 549 10.04 12.53 -24.88
N ILE A 550 9.42 12.59 -23.69
CA ILE A 550 8.28 11.74 -23.35
C ILE A 550 7.01 12.54 -22.97
N SER A 551 7.14 13.86 -22.75
CA SER A 551 6.00 14.67 -22.28
C SER A 551 4.79 14.59 -23.21
N THR A 552 5.01 14.63 -24.53
CA THR A 552 3.93 14.56 -25.53
C THR A 552 3.26 13.19 -25.51
N GLN A 553 4.04 12.10 -25.58
CA GLN A 553 3.51 10.74 -25.52
C GLN A 553 2.78 10.48 -24.21
N ARG A 554 3.34 10.94 -23.09
CA ARG A 554 2.70 10.81 -21.77
C ARG A 554 1.38 11.56 -21.69
N ALA A 555 1.26 12.73 -22.32
CA ALA A 555 0.01 13.47 -22.36
C ALA A 555 -1.06 12.70 -23.14
N ILE A 556 -0.72 12.15 -24.31
CA ILE A 556 -1.61 11.31 -25.12
C ILE A 556 -2.06 10.07 -24.33
N VAL A 557 -1.09 9.29 -23.80
CA VAL A 557 -1.38 8.09 -23.02
C VAL A 557 -2.32 8.39 -21.85
N ARG A 558 -2.09 9.51 -21.17
CA ARG A 558 -2.93 9.91 -20.03
C ARG A 558 -4.35 10.27 -20.46
N GLU A 559 -4.49 10.98 -21.57
CA GLU A 559 -5.79 11.36 -22.12
C GLU A 559 -6.58 10.12 -22.53
N GLU A 560 -5.99 9.29 -23.37
CA GLU A 560 -6.59 8.06 -23.88
C GLU A 560 -6.96 7.07 -22.76
N LEU A 561 -6.05 6.80 -21.79
CA LEU A 561 -6.34 5.90 -20.68
C LEU A 561 -7.42 6.46 -19.76
N THR A 562 -7.42 7.76 -19.47
CA THR A 562 -8.45 8.33 -18.58
C THR A 562 -9.83 8.23 -19.22
N LYS A 563 -9.97 8.60 -20.49
CA LYS A 563 -11.24 8.51 -21.23
C LYS A 563 -11.65 7.06 -21.44
N GLY A 564 -10.74 6.23 -21.97
CA GLY A 564 -11.00 4.83 -22.25
C GLY A 564 -11.44 4.04 -21.02
N ASN A 565 -10.73 4.16 -19.89
CA ASN A 565 -11.10 3.47 -18.65
C ASN A 565 -12.44 3.96 -18.09
N ARG A 566 -12.73 5.27 -18.16
CA ARG A 566 -14.01 5.81 -17.71
C ARG A 566 -15.18 5.24 -18.51
N LEU A 567 -15.06 5.22 -19.84
CA LEU A 567 -16.08 4.64 -20.73
C LEU A 567 -16.21 3.12 -20.55
N PHE A 568 -15.10 2.41 -20.47
CA PHE A 568 -15.10 0.97 -20.29
C PHE A 568 -15.78 0.54 -18.98
N ILE A 569 -15.43 1.20 -17.84
CA ILE A 569 -16.05 0.88 -16.55
C ILE A 569 -17.54 1.25 -16.53
N ALA A 570 -17.92 2.39 -17.14
CA ALA A 570 -19.32 2.77 -17.26
C ALA A 570 -20.11 1.73 -18.06
N GLY A 571 -19.58 1.30 -19.21
CA GLY A 571 -20.23 0.30 -20.04
C GLY A 571 -20.28 -1.09 -19.42
N LEU A 572 -19.24 -1.53 -18.67
CA LEU A 572 -19.29 -2.80 -17.91
C LEU A 572 -20.43 -2.81 -16.89
N ARG A 573 -20.67 -1.68 -16.22
CA ARG A 573 -21.78 -1.55 -15.24
C ARG A 573 -23.15 -1.54 -15.92
N GLU A 574 -23.24 -0.96 -17.13
CA GLU A 574 -24.47 -0.96 -17.93
C GLU A 574 -24.72 -2.34 -18.58
N MET A 575 -23.69 -3.04 -19.02
CA MET A 575 -23.76 -4.38 -19.59
C MET A 575 -24.29 -5.43 -18.61
N ASN A 576 -23.97 -5.31 -17.34
CA ASN A 576 -24.35 -6.26 -16.30
C ASN A 576 -25.03 -5.54 -15.11
N PRO A 577 -26.26 -5.04 -15.27
CA PRO A 577 -26.94 -4.22 -14.27
C PRO A 577 -27.26 -4.98 -12.97
N ASP A 578 -27.42 -6.30 -13.04
CA ASP A 578 -27.70 -7.15 -11.88
C ASP A 578 -26.44 -7.53 -11.09
N LYS A 579 -25.27 -7.23 -11.62
CA LYS A 579 -24.00 -7.47 -10.93
C LYS A 579 -23.66 -6.33 -10.00
N THR A 580 -23.40 -6.66 -8.73
CA THR A 580 -22.90 -5.70 -7.77
C THR A 580 -21.42 -5.40 -8.03
N TYR A 581 -21.11 -4.15 -8.31
CA TYR A 581 -19.73 -3.68 -8.53
C TYR A 581 -19.22 -2.90 -7.33
N TYR A 582 -17.96 -3.12 -6.97
CA TYR A 582 -17.27 -2.30 -6.00
C TYR A 582 -16.09 -1.58 -6.66
N PRO A 583 -15.78 -0.35 -6.25
CA PRO A 583 -14.73 0.44 -6.87
C PRO A 583 -13.35 0.00 -6.41
N ASP A 584 -12.33 0.33 -7.20
CA ASP A 584 -10.93 0.18 -6.77
C ASP A 584 -10.67 0.89 -5.44
N ALA A 585 -9.79 0.30 -4.63
CA ALA A 585 -9.29 0.93 -3.43
C ALA A 585 -8.55 2.22 -3.76
N ASN A 586 -8.73 3.25 -2.94
CA ASN A 586 -8.15 4.58 -3.13
C ASN A 586 -7.85 5.30 -1.81
N SER A 587 -7.47 4.53 -0.78
CA SER A 587 -7.21 5.00 0.59
C SER A 587 -8.44 5.59 1.27
N THR A 588 -9.63 5.08 0.93
CA THR A 588 -10.89 5.39 1.62
C THR A 588 -11.37 4.18 2.39
N MET A 589 -12.23 4.40 3.41
CA MET A 589 -12.75 3.32 4.23
C MET A 589 -13.52 2.29 3.41
N ARG A 590 -13.24 1.02 3.66
CA ARG A 590 -13.86 -0.14 3.00
C ARG A 590 -14.18 -1.21 4.03
N ALA A 591 -15.17 -2.03 3.71
CA ALA A 591 -15.50 -3.26 4.41
C ALA A 591 -15.25 -4.45 3.47
N THR A 592 -14.65 -5.52 4.03
CA THR A 592 -14.49 -6.83 3.40
C THR A 592 -14.92 -7.87 4.41
N TYR A 593 -15.55 -8.96 3.98
CA TYR A 593 -16.06 -10.01 4.87
C TYR A 593 -15.93 -11.40 4.25
N GLY A 594 -16.04 -12.42 5.09
CA GLY A 594 -15.99 -13.82 4.71
C GLY A 594 -16.11 -14.72 5.93
N ASN A 595 -15.85 -16.00 5.75
CA ASN A 595 -15.83 -16.98 6.83
C ASN A 595 -14.42 -17.55 7.00
N VAL A 596 -14.07 -17.82 8.25
CA VAL A 596 -12.84 -18.54 8.61
C VAL A 596 -12.87 -19.92 7.97
N GLY A 597 -11.79 -20.31 7.30
CA GLY A 597 -11.74 -21.61 6.64
C GLY A 597 -10.35 -22.03 6.20
N ASP A 598 -10.21 -23.33 6.01
CA ASP A 598 -9.01 -23.94 5.43
C ASP A 598 -8.86 -23.59 3.97
N TYR A 599 -7.65 -23.72 3.44
CA TYR A 599 -7.43 -23.43 2.04
C TYR A 599 -6.46 -24.40 1.37
N ASN A 600 -6.71 -24.68 0.08
CA ASN A 600 -5.90 -25.58 -0.72
C ASN A 600 -5.14 -24.80 -1.81
N PRO A 601 -3.87 -24.46 -1.62
CA PRO A 601 -3.09 -23.64 -2.55
C PRO A 601 -2.68 -24.36 -3.84
N GLY A 602 -2.82 -25.69 -3.89
CA GLY A 602 -2.46 -26.52 -5.03
C GLY A 602 -2.85 -27.97 -4.83
N GLU A 603 -2.58 -28.80 -5.85
CA GLU A 603 -2.83 -30.23 -5.78
C GLU A 603 -2.08 -30.87 -4.63
N ALA A 604 -2.78 -31.72 -3.83
CA ALA A 604 -2.26 -32.42 -2.68
C ALA A 604 -1.70 -31.53 -1.55
N MET A 605 -2.08 -30.24 -1.50
CA MET A 605 -1.73 -29.32 -0.41
C MET A 605 -3.00 -28.87 0.32
N HIS A 606 -2.99 -28.98 1.62
CA HIS A 606 -4.05 -28.49 2.51
C HIS A 606 -3.41 -27.65 3.61
N TYR A 607 -3.94 -26.49 3.86
CA TYR A 607 -3.55 -25.59 4.94
C TYR A 607 -4.72 -25.38 5.88
N ASP A 608 -4.49 -25.63 7.17
CA ASP A 608 -5.44 -25.30 8.23
C ASP A 608 -5.62 -23.80 8.33
N TYR A 609 -6.79 -23.37 8.80
CA TYR A 609 -7.13 -21.95 8.91
C TYR A 609 -6.35 -21.20 10.01
N PHE A 610 -5.63 -21.89 10.88
CA PHE A 610 -4.84 -21.25 11.95
C PHE A 610 -3.43 -21.83 12.07
N THR A 611 -2.55 -21.07 12.71
CA THR A 611 -1.20 -21.46 13.09
C THR A 611 -1.03 -21.35 14.60
N THR A 612 -0.05 -22.07 15.15
CA THR A 612 0.26 -22.08 16.59
C THR A 612 1.71 -21.70 16.84
N ILE A 613 2.04 -21.52 18.13
CA ILE A 613 3.40 -21.29 18.58
C ILE A 613 4.36 -22.43 18.19
N ASP A 614 3.87 -23.64 18.01
CA ASP A 614 4.69 -24.78 17.54
C ASP A 614 5.37 -24.46 16.21
N GLY A 615 4.67 -23.78 15.31
CA GLY A 615 5.23 -23.37 14.03
C GLY A 615 6.34 -22.31 14.16
N ILE A 616 6.31 -21.47 15.20
CA ILE A 616 7.42 -20.57 15.54
C ILE A 616 8.65 -21.39 15.93
N MET A 617 8.48 -22.37 16.84
CA MET A 617 9.58 -23.21 17.32
C MET A 617 10.16 -24.12 16.23
N GLN A 618 9.31 -24.62 15.31
CA GLN A 618 9.76 -25.41 14.15
C GLN A 618 10.60 -24.59 13.16
N LYS A 619 10.39 -23.30 13.08
CA LYS A 619 11.12 -22.37 12.19
C LYS A 619 12.32 -21.71 12.87
N GLU A 620 12.50 -21.91 14.18
CA GLU A 620 13.56 -21.25 14.95
C GLU A 620 14.94 -21.53 14.35
N ASP A 621 15.68 -20.47 14.07
CA ASP A 621 17.07 -20.51 13.62
C ASP A 621 17.82 -19.32 14.23
N ALA A 622 18.61 -19.59 15.26
CA ALA A 622 19.41 -18.58 15.96
C ALA A 622 20.47 -17.92 15.05
N THR A 623 20.78 -18.48 13.90
CA THR A 623 21.73 -17.92 12.93
C THR A 623 21.06 -17.02 11.89
N ASN A 624 19.72 -17.05 11.83
CA ASN A 624 18.93 -16.24 10.92
C ASN A 624 18.05 -15.25 11.71
N GLU A 625 18.31 -13.96 11.53
CA GLU A 625 17.57 -12.91 12.26
C GLU A 625 16.07 -12.90 11.99
N GLU A 626 15.61 -13.42 10.84
CA GLU A 626 14.19 -13.52 10.51
C GLU A 626 13.46 -14.58 11.34
N PHE A 627 14.18 -15.59 11.81
CA PHE A 627 13.64 -16.73 12.56
C PHE A 627 14.20 -16.85 13.99
N ASN A 628 14.83 -15.79 14.49
CA ASN A 628 15.32 -15.77 15.86
C ASN A 628 14.14 -15.61 16.84
N VAL A 629 13.99 -16.55 17.76
CA VAL A 629 12.94 -16.54 18.78
C VAL A 629 13.49 -15.97 20.08
N PRO A 630 12.80 -15.01 20.74
CA PRO A 630 13.20 -14.50 22.04
C PRO A 630 13.26 -15.61 23.10
N GLU A 631 14.31 -15.61 23.94
CA GLU A 631 14.52 -16.65 24.95
C GLU A 631 13.32 -16.78 25.90
N ARG A 632 12.73 -15.64 26.31
CA ARG A 632 11.54 -15.65 27.16
C ARG A 632 10.35 -16.38 26.51
N LEU A 633 10.19 -16.30 25.19
CA LEU A 633 9.13 -17.01 24.50
C LEU A 633 9.38 -18.52 24.46
N LYS A 634 10.66 -18.95 24.34
CA LYS A 634 11.05 -20.36 24.45
C LYS A 634 10.77 -20.93 25.85
N GLU A 635 11.13 -20.18 26.91
CA GLU A 635 10.81 -20.57 28.29
C GLU A 635 9.30 -20.75 28.50
N LEU A 636 8.47 -19.83 28.02
CA LEU A 636 7.00 -19.93 28.12
C LEU A 636 6.46 -21.13 27.34
N TYR A 637 7.05 -21.42 26.19
CA TYR A 637 6.69 -22.59 25.38
C TYR A 637 7.03 -23.90 26.10
N GLU A 638 8.22 -24.03 26.68
CA GLU A 638 8.66 -25.23 27.45
C GLU A 638 7.77 -25.52 28.66
N VAL A 639 7.28 -24.46 29.31
CA VAL A 639 6.40 -24.61 30.49
C VAL A 639 4.94 -24.78 30.08
N GLY A 640 4.55 -24.37 28.83
CA GLY A 640 3.17 -24.37 28.36
C GLY A 640 2.30 -23.33 29.06
N ASP A 641 2.89 -22.25 29.59
CA ASP A 641 2.17 -21.19 30.29
C ASP A 641 1.75 -20.05 29.35
N TYR A 642 0.59 -20.20 28.76
CA TYR A 642 -0.01 -19.19 27.88
C TYR A 642 -1.13 -18.39 28.56
N GLY A 643 -1.39 -18.63 29.84
CA GLY A 643 -2.40 -17.94 30.65
C GLY A 643 -3.78 -17.94 29.96
N GLN A 644 -4.41 -16.78 29.89
CA GLN A 644 -5.75 -16.61 29.29
C GLN A 644 -5.75 -16.68 27.74
N TYR A 645 -4.61 -16.78 27.10
CA TYR A 645 -4.48 -16.85 25.63
C TYR A 645 -4.43 -18.28 25.10
N ALA A 646 -4.39 -19.28 25.98
CA ALA A 646 -4.50 -20.67 25.58
C ALA A 646 -5.91 -20.97 25.04
N ASP A 647 -5.98 -21.69 23.92
CA ASP A 647 -7.26 -22.22 23.45
C ASP A 647 -7.75 -23.38 24.31
N LYS A 648 -8.95 -23.94 23.99
CA LYS A 648 -9.54 -25.08 24.73
C LYS A 648 -8.68 -26.33 24.76
N ASP A 649 -7.74 -26.47 23.81
CA ASP A 649 -6.83 -27.62 23.69
C ASP A 649 -5.46 -27.32 24.31
N GLY A 650 -5.28 -26.12 24.88
CA GLY A 650 -4.04 -25.68 25.53
C GLY A 650 -3.00 -25.09 24.58
N ASN A 651 -3.34 -24.83 23.31
CA ASN A 651 -2.43 -24.25 22.33
C ASN A 651 -2.49 -22.73 22.33
N LEU A 652 -1.37 -22.08 22.01
CA LEU A 652 -1.35 -20.66 21.69
C LEU A 652 -1.47 -20.48 20.17
N ARG A 653 -2.63 -20.02 19.71
CA ARG A 653 -2.87 -19.67 18.30
C ARG A 653 -2.22 -18.35 17.96
N ILE A 654 -1.62 -18.24 16.78
CA ILE A 654 -0.86 -17.05 16.35
C ILE A 654 -1.61 -16.29 15.25
N ASN A 655 -1.92 -16.95 14.13
CA ASN A 655 -2.59 -16.33 13.00
C ASN A 655 -3.75 -17.22 12.51
N PHE A 656 -4.70 -16.62 11.82
CA PHE A 656 -5.76 -17.35 11.12
C PHE A 656 -6.02 -16.72 9.74
N ILE A 657 -6.74 -17.44 8.87
CA ILE A 657 -7.21 -16.97 7.56
C ILE A 657 -8.73 -17.07 7.46
N SER A 658 -9.32 -16.15 6.68
CA SER A 658 -10.75 -16.11 6.40
C SER A 658 -11.01 -15.60 4.97
#